data_62d4bb29f643cfe4a988ebde1a7a4fad
#
_entry.id   62d4bb29f643cfe4a988ebde1a7a4fad
#
_cell.length_a   1.000
_cell.length_b   1.000
_cell.length_c   1.000
_cell.angle_alpha   90.00
_cell.angle_beta   90.00
_cell.angle_gamma   90.00
#
_symmetry.space_group_name_H-M   'P 1'
#
loop_
_entity.id
_entity.type
_entity.pdbx_description
1 polymer ?
#
loop_
_entity_poly.entity_id
_entity_poly.type
_entity_poly.pdbx_seq_one_letter_code
_entity_poly.pdbx_strand_id
1 'polypeptide(L)'
;MYQIQEQTSKFKLYSEYKPTGDQPAAIEALVKGFREGNQFQTLLGVTGSGKTFTMANVIAALNKPTLVIAHNKTLAGQLYGEFKEFFPENAVEYFVSYYDYYQPEAYVPSSDTYIAKDSAINEEIDKLRLSATASLTERRDVVVVASVSCIYGLGSPDEYQDMIVSLRPGMVKDRDQVLRELVDIQYTRNDMDMQRGCFRVRGDVIEVHPAQGGDYFIRIEFFGDEIDRISEVEPLSGKIHSVLNHVAIFPASHYVVSQDKIKLACDNIEKEMEERVRFFKGEDKLIEAQRIAERTNFDIEMMRETGFCSGIENYSRHLNFAPPGAPPMTLMDFFKDDFLIIIDESHMTVPQIRGMYAGDRSRKTTLVDYGFRLPSALDNRPLNFEEFESHIDQMLFVSATPSDYEAEHELLRTEQIIRPTGLLDPEVDVRPVEGQIDDLIGEVNKEIAKHNKVLITTLTKRMAEDLTDYMKEVGIRVKYLHSDIDTLERAEIIRDMRLDVFDVLVGINLLREGLDIPEISLVAILDADKEGFLRSSTSLIQTIGRAARNAEGHVIMYADVITDSMRIALEETNRRREIQMKYNEEHGITPQTIKKAVRDLISISKVIAKEEMQFEKDPESMNRKELEKLIAEVQKKMQKAAADLNFEAAAELRDKMIELKQKLQELDED
;
A
#
# COMPACT_ATOMS: atom_id res chain seq x y z
N MET A 1 -16.79 4.73 34.58
CA MET A 1 -15.86 5.77 34.10
C MET A 1 -14.50 5.44 34.67
N TYR A 2 -13.75 4.54 34.02
CA TYR A 2 -12.40 4.15 34.44
C TYR A 2 -11.44 4.98 33.61
N GLN A 3 -10.70 5.86 34.28
CA GLN A 3 -9.53 6.51 33.72
C GLN A 3 -8.50 5.41 33.43
N ILE A 4 -8.37 5.03 32.16
CA ILE A 4 -7.14 4.42 31.67
C ILE A 4 -6.06 5.48 31.98
N GLN A 5 -5.09 5.15 32.82
CA GLN A 5 -3.92 5.98 32.97
C GLN A 5 -3.29 6.06 31.57
N GLU A 6 -3.50 7.21 30.91
CA GLU A 6 -2.71 7.60 29.77
C GLU A 6 -1.24 7.65 30.22
N GLN A 7 -0.55 6.52 30.09
CA GLN A 7 0.89 6.59 29.91
C GLN A 7 1.05 7.33 28.59
N THR A 8 1.34 8.63 28.69
CA THR A 8 1.73 9.45 27.55
C THR A 8 3.05 8.90 27.04
N SER A 9 2.98 7.84 26.24
CA SER A 9 4.13 7.32 25.53
C SER A 9 4.58 8.40 24.57
N LYS A 10 5.84 8.83 24.71
CA LYS A 10 6.45 9.83 23.86
C LYS A 10 7.18 9.15 22.74
N PHE A 11 7.17 9.77 21.57
CA PHE A 11 8.05 9.33 20.50
C PHE A 11 9.51 9.46 20.92
N LYS A 12 10.26 8.37 20.74
CA LYS A 12 11.71 8.30 20.98
C LYS A 12 12.40 8.06 19.65
N LEU A 13 13.05 9.11 19.17
CA LEU A 13 13.80 9.03 17.90
C LEU A 13 15.18 8.42 18.16
N TYR A 14 15.50 7.36 17.44
CA TYR A 14 16.81 6.71 17.39
C TYR A 14 17.45 6.97 16.05
N SER A 15 18.65 7.51 16.02
CA SER A 15 19.43 7.68 14.80
C SER A 15 20.90 7.85 15.11
N GLU A 16 21.75 7.24 14.31
CA GLU A 16 23.20 7.48 14.32
C GLU A 16 23.55 8.85 13.71
N TYR A 17 22.60 9.45 12.96
CA TYR A 17 22.79 10.71 12.27
C TYR A 17 22.22 11.88 13.11
N LYS A 18 22.84 13.04 12.93
CA LYS A 18 22.31 14.31 13.43
C LYS A 18 21.80 15.15 12.25
N PRO A 19 20.79 16.00 12.45
CA PRO A 19 20.35 16.92 11.39
C PRO A 19 21.49 17.78 10.88
N THR A 20 21.67 17.83 9.56
CA THR A 20 22.73 18.59 8.88
C THR A 20 22.17 19.36 7.68
N GLY A 21 22.96 20.30 7.14
CA GLY A 21 22.54 21.13 6.00
C GLY A 21 21.31 21.97 6.35
N ASP A 22 20.28 21.86 5.52
CA ASP A 22 19.01 22.58 5.70
C ASP A 22 18.08 21.93 6.74
N GLN A 23 18.34 20.68 7.15
CA GLN A 23 17.46 19.91 8.01
C GLN A 23 17.15 20.60 9.36
N PRO A 24 18.14 21.16 10.11
CA PRO A 24 17.86 21.83 11.38
C PRO A 24 16.87 22.99 11.22
N ALA A 25 17.10 23.86 10.23
CA ALA A 25 16.26 25.01 9.96
C ALA A 25 14.85 24.59 9.49
N ALA A 26 14.77 23.56 8.64
CA ALA A 26 13.50 23.02 8.16
C ALA A 26 12.68 22.40 9.31
N ILE A 27 13.30 21.60 10.17
CA ILE A 27 12.64 21.00 11.34
C ILE A 27 12.12 22.10 12.27
N GLU A 28 12.96 23.08 12.60
CA GLU A 28 12.57 24.19 13.50
C GLU A 28 11.39 24.97 12.93
N ALA A 29 11.45 25.34 11.65
CA ALA A 29 10.41 26.11 10.98
C ALA A 29 9.07 25.35 10.94
N LEU A 30 9.09 24.07 10.56
CA LEU A 30 7.90 23.23 10.49
C LEU A 30 7.26 23.01 11.87
N VAL A 31 8.07 22.67 12.87
CA VAL A 31 7.59 22.44 14.24
C VAL A 31 7.01 23.73 14.82
N LYS A 32 7.67 24.87 14.61
CA LYS A 32 7.19 26.17 15.06
C LYS A 32 5.86 26.53 14.39
N GLY A 33 5.76 26.38 13.07
CA GLY A 33 4.55 26.70 12.33
C GLY A 33 3.36 25.84 12.76
N PHE A 34 3.53 24.53 12.98
CA PHE A 34 2.47 23.67 13.49
C PHE A 34 2.06 24.02 14.93
N ARG A 35 3.00 24.39 15.79
CA ARG A 35 2.69 24.86 17.16
C ARG A 35 1.97 26.21 17.17
N GLU A 36 2.19 27.04 16.17
CA GLU A 36 1.48 28.33 15.98
C GLU A 36 0.10 28.17 15.33
N GLY A 37 -0.27 26.94 14.93
CA GLY A 37 -1.59 26.61 14.39
C GLY A 37 -1.68 26.60 12.86
N ASN A 38 -0.56 26.57 12.14
CA ASN A 38 -0.59 26.37 10.69
C ASN A 38 -1.26 25.05 10.36
N GLN A 39 -2.26 25.08 9.49
CA GLN A 39 -2.96 23.87 9.03
C GLN A 39 -2.16 23.14 7.95
N PHE A 40 -1.61 23.87 6.99
CA PHE A 40 -0.88 23.30 5.86
C PHE A 40 0.53 23.87 5.79
N GLN A 41 1.52 22.99 5.64
CA GLN A 41 2.91 23.37 5.42
C GLN A 41 3.55 22.47 4.36
N THR A 42 4.55 22.99 3.66
CA THR A 42 5.26 22.24 2.62
C THR A 42 6.75 22.13 2.94
N LEU A 43 7.26 20.91 2.88
CA LEU A 43 8.68 20.59 2.82
C LEU A 43 9.05 20.31 1.35
N LEU A 44 9.67 21.30 0.69
CA LEU A 44 10.30 21.09 -0.60
C LEU A 44 11.64 20.42 -0.37
N GLY A 45 11.70 19.11 -0.53
CA GLY A 45 12.91 18.34 -0.26
C GLY A 45 13.39 17.59 -1.50
N VAL A 46 14.61 17.88 -1.96
CA VAL A 46 15.19 17.19 -3.11
C VAL A 46 15.47 15.71 -2.80
N THR A 47 15.61 14.91 -3.84
CA THR A 47 15.96 13.51 -3.70
C THR A 47 17.33 13.37 -3.01
N GLY A 48 17.40 12.54 -1.96
CA GLY A 48 18.64 12.30 -1.21
C GLY A 48 18.98 13.36 -0.15
N SER A 49 18.11 14.33 0.10
CA SER A 49 18.32 15.33 1.18
C SER A 49 17.96 14.82 2.60
N GLY A 50 17.39 13.59 2.71
CA GLY A 50 16.99 13.02 3.98
C GLY A 50 15.61 13.48 4.45
N LYS A 51 14.64 13.60 3.57
CA LYS A 51 13.24 13.99 3.88
C LYS A 51 12.64 13.16 4.98
N THR A 52 12.79 11.81 4.92
CA THR A 52 12.23 10.89 5.93
C THR A 52 12.77 11.18 7.33
N PHE A 53 14.06 11.49 7.43
CA PHE A 53 14.67 11.85 8.70
C PHE A 53 14.13 13.18 9.25
N THR A 54 13.88 14.15 8.38
CA THR A 54 13.22 15.42 8.75
C THR A 54 11.81 15.17 9.23
N MET A 55 11.01 14.35 8.52
CA MET A 55 9.67 13.94 8.94
C MET A 55 9.70 13.28 10.32
N ALA A 56 10.62 12.34 10.56
CA ALA A 56 10.78 11.67 11.86
C ALA A 56 11.08 12.65 13.00
N ASN A 57 11.95 13.64 12.76
CA ASN A 57 12.24 14.69 13.75
C ASN A 57 11.02 15.57 14.03
N VAL A 58 10.23 15.93 13.02
CA VAL A 58 8.98 16.70 13.18
C VAL A 58 7.97 15.90 14.00
N ILE A 59 7.77 14.60 13.70
CA ILE A 59 6.89 13.70 14.45
C ILE A 59 7.31 13.65 15.92
N ALA A 60 8.59 13.40 16.19
CA ALA A 60 9.12 13.33 17.55
C ALA A 60 8.94 14.64 18.33
N ALA A 61 9.16 15.79 17.68
CA ALA A 61 9.06 17.11 18.28
C ALA A 61 7.61 17.54 18.57
N LEU A 62 6.66 17.17 17.70
CA LEU A 62 5.23 17.46 17.88
C LEU A 62 4.58 16.46 18.84
N ASN A 63 5.08 15.24 18.88
CA ASN A 63 4.56 14.15 19.72
C ASN A 63 3.06 13.86 19.47
N LYS A 64 2.65 13.85 18.20
CA LYS A 64 1.28 13.58 17.75
C LYS A 64 1.21 12.23 17.02
N PRO A 65 0.11 11.47 17.16
CA PRO A 65 -0.16 10.35 16.25
C PRO A 65 -0.06 10.84 14.82
N THR A 66 0.53 10.06 13.94
CA THR A 66 0.83 10.52 12.58
C THR A 66 0.39 9.51 11.54
N LEU A 67 -0.33 10.00 10.53
CA LEU A 67 -0.67 9.26 9.30
C LEU A 67 0.24 9.73 8.17
N VAL A 68 1.05 8.82 7.64
CA VAL A 68 1.91 9.08 6.47
C VAL A 68 1.29 8.41 5.26
N ILE A 69 0.92 9.19 4.25
CA ILE A 69 0.27 8.68 3.03
C ILE A 69 1.25 8.70 1.87
N ALA A 70 1.43 7.56 1.21
CA ALA A 70 2.25 7.39 0.02
C ALA A 70 1.38 6.95 -1.17
N HIS A 71 1.77 7.32 -2.39
CA HIS A 71 0.98 7.05 -3.60
C HIS A 71 0.98 5.58 -4.05
N ASN A 72 1.91 4.74 -3.56
CA ASN A 72 1.94 3.31 -3.87
C ASN A 72 2.46 2.46 -2.71
N LYS A 73 2.23 1.13 -2.79
CA LYS A 73 2.63 0.15 -1.77
C LYS A 73 4.15 0.09 -1.56
N THR A 74 4.93 0.19 -2.63
CA THR A 74 6.41 0.08 -2.58
C THR A 74 7.02 1.24 -1.80
N LEU A 75 6.59 2.48 -2.08
CA LEU A 75 7.04 3.65 -1.33
C LEU A 75 6.58 3.59 0.13
N ALA A 76 5.32 3.19 0.36
CA ALA A 76 4.80 2.99 1.71
C ALA A 76 5.63 1.96 2.49
N GLY A 77 6.00 0.83 1.85
CA GLY A 77 6.86 -0.20 2.47
C GLY A 77 8.26 0.31 2.80
N GLN A 78 8.85 1.12 1.92
CA GLN A 78 10.14 1.75 2.18
C GLN A 78 10.06 2.70 3.39
N LEU A 79 9.08 3.61 3.41
CA LEU A 79 8.87 4.55 4.52
C LEU A 79 8.60 3.83 5.83
N TYR A 80 7.80 2.76 5.80
CA TYR A 80 7.53 1.91 6.96
C TYR A 80 8.82 1.34 7.56
N GLY A 81 9.72 0.79 6.71
CA GLY A 81 11.01 0.30 7.14
C GLY A 81 11.87 1.39 7.77
N GLU A 82 11.99 2.55 7.11
CA GLU A 82 12.76 3.68 7.60
C GLU A 82 12.21 4.22 8.94
N PHE A 83 10.88 4.36 9.09
CA PHE A 83 10.27 4.80 10.35
C PHE A 83 10.43 3.76 11.47
N LYS A 84 10.42 2.47 11.18
CA LYS A 84 10.72 1.42 12.19
C LYS A 84 12.14 1.52 12.75
N GLU A 85 13.11 1.88 11.91
CA GLU A 85 14.48 2.12 12.35
C GLU A 85 14.56 3.38 13.23
N PHE A 86 13.82 4.44 12.88
CA PHE A 86 13.80 5.68 13.67
C PHE A 86 13.00 5.57 14.97
N PHE A 87 11.98 4.72 15.04
CA PHE A 87 11.09 4.57 16.19
C PHE A 87 10.95 3.11 16.64
N PRO A 88 12.04 2.44 17.05
CA PRO A 88 12.01 1.01 17.40
C PRO A 88 11.19 0.70 18.66
N GLU A 89 10.97 1.67 19.57
CA GLU A 89 10.18 1.50 20.78
C GLU A 89 8.72 1.99 20.64
N ASN A 90 8.38 2.64 19.54
CA ASN A 90 7.04 3.17 19.29
C ASN A 90 6.27 2.29 18.29
N ALA A 91 4.96 2.48 18.20
CA ALA A 91 4.16 1.74 17.21
C ALA A 91 4.33 2.35 15.82
N VAL A 92 5.01 1.64 14.94
CA VAL A 92 5.07 1.96 13.51
C VAL A 92 4.30 0.88 12.78
N GLU A 93 3.22 1.27 12.12
CA GLU A 93 2.23 0.39 11.53
C GLU A 93 2.14 0.58 10.02
N TYR A 94 1.67 -0.46 9.32
CA TYR A 94 1.56 -0.49 7.87
C TYR A 94 0.13 -0.72 7.43
N PHE A 95 -0.43 0.19 6.63
CA PHE A 95 -1.82 0.13 6.21
C PHE A 95 -1.96 0.38 4.71
N VAL A 96 -1.91 -0.69 3.91
CA VAL A 96 -2.09 -0.62 2.46
C VAL A 96 -3.24 -1.52 2.03
N SER A 97 -3.59 -1.54 0.75
CA SER A 97 -4.57 -2.51 0.24
C SER A 97 -4.08 -3.93 0.49
N TYR A 98 -4.91 -4.75 1.13
CA TYR A 98 -4.60 -6.16 1.45
C TYR A 98 -4.87 -7.13 0.30
N TYR A 99 -5.25 -6.62 -0.87
CA TYR A 99 -5.41 -7.45 -2.05
C TYR A 99 -4.08 -7.58 -2.80
N ASP A 100 -3.64 -8.82 -3.04
CA ASP A 100 -2.54 -9.12 -3.95
C ASP A 100 -3.01 -8.97 -5.40
N TYR A 101 -4.18 -9.53 -5.67
CA TYR A 101 -4.94 -9.35 -6.90
C TYR A 101 -6.31 -8.79 -6.56
N TYR A 102 -6.75 -7.79 -7.31
CA TYR A 102 -8.09 -7.22 -7.15
C TYR A 102 -8.72 -6.90 -8.49
N GLN A 103 -9.69 -7.72 -8.88
CA GLN A 103 -10.61 -7.42 -9.96
C GLN A 103 -11.92 -6.92 -9.35
N PRO A 104 -12.22 -5.61 -9.47
CA PRO A 104 -13.47 -5.09 -8.93
C PRO A 104 -14.65 -5.67 -9.69
N GLU A 105 -15.73 -5.92 -8.96
CA GLU A 105 -17.02 -6.24 -9.57
C GLU A 105 -17.42 -5.15 -10.55
N ALA A 106 -17.76 -5.51 -11.78
CA ALA A 106 -18.16 -4.58 -12.82
C ALA A 106 -19.19 -5.19 -13.77
N TYR A 107 -19.94 -4.34 -14.46
CA TYR A 107 -20.82 -4.75 -15.54
C TYR A 107 -20.60 -3.89 -16.76
N VAL A 108 -20.49 -4.51 -17.92
CA VAL A 108 -20.29 -3.85 -19.21
C VAL A 108 -21.56 -4.00 -20.03
N PRO A 109 -22.45 -2.99 -20.04
CA PRO A 109 -23.75 -3.09 -20.71
C PRO A 109 -23.68 -3.35 -22.20
N SER A 110 -22.64 -2.86 -22.89
CA SER A 110 -22.48 -3.01 -24.33
C SER A 110 -22.24 -4.46 -24.78
N SER A 111 -21.66 -5.29 -23.93
CA SER A 111 -21.37 -6.72 -24.18
C SER A 111 -22.20 -7.66 -23.30
N ASP A 112 -23.08 -7.13 -22.45
CA ASP A 112 -23.83 -7.88 -21.43
C ASP A 112 -22.91 -8.78 -20.59
N THR A 113 -21.73 -8.24 -20.24
CA THR A 113 -20.70 -9.01 -19.51
C THR A 113 -20.66 -8.57 -18.07
N TYR A 114 -20.96 -9.51 -17.17
CA TYR A 114 -20.75 -9.33 -15.73
C TYR A 114 -19.39 -9.89 -15.35
N ILE A 115 -18.60 -9.05 -14.70
CA ILE A 115 -17.29 -9.40 -14.14
C ILE A 115 -17.51 -9.55 -12.64
N ALA A 116 -17.39 -10.78 -12.13
CA ALA A 116 -17.47 -11.02 -10.70
C ALA A 116 -16.27 -10.39 -9.99
N LYS A 117 -16.48 -10.00 -8.70
CA LYS A 117 -15.36 -9.61 -7.85
C LYS A 117 -14.45 -10.83 -7.69
N ASP A 118 -13.19 -10.69 -8.08
CA ASP A 118 -12.15 -11.67 -7.81
C ASP A 118 -11.02 -11.00 -7.04
N SER A 119 -10.59 -11.62 -5.95
CA SER A 119 -9.57 -11.04 -5.11
C SER A 119 -8.87 -12.10 -4.26
N ALA A 120 -7.55 -12.03 -4.23
CA ALA A 120 -6.74 -12.76 -3.28
C ALA A 120 -6.35 -11.81 -2.13
N ILE A 121 -6.61 -12.25 -0.90
CA ILE A 121 -6.27 -11.50 0.31
C ILE A 121 -4.89 -11.93 0.77
N ASN A 122 -4.02 -10.96 0.98
CA ASN A 122 -2.73 -11.16 1.62
C ASN A 122 -2.91 -11.17 3.13
N GLU A 123 -2.74 -12.32 3.75
CA GLU A 123 -2.94 -12.50 5.20
C GLU A 123 -1.96 -11.68 6.06
N GLU A 124 -0.72 -11.49 5.59
CA GLU A 124 0.26 -10.68 6.32
C GLU A 124 -0.09 -9.20 6.28
N ILE A 125 -0.56 -8.69 5.13
CA ILE A 125 -1.02 -7.30 5.02
C ILE A 125 -2.31 -7.11 5.84
N ASP A 126 -3.23 -8.07 5.82
CA ASP A 126 -4.44 -8.03 6.64
C ASP A 126 -4.11 -7.97 8.14
N LYS A 127 -3.18 -8.80 8.59
CA LYS A 127 -2.62 -8.78 9.95
C LYS A 127 -2.07 -7.39 10.31
N LEU A 128 -1.26 -6.79 9.43
CA LEU A 128 -0.69 -5.46 9.66
C LEU A 128 -1.76 -4.36 9.73
N ARG A 129 -2.84 -4.48 8.94
CA ARG A 129 -3.98 -3.57 9.00
C ARG A 129 -4.74 -3.66 10.33
N LEU A 130 -4.99 -4.87 10.81
CA LEU A 130 -5.59 -5.10 12.13
C LEU A 130 -4.69 -4.60 13.26
N SER A 131 -3.36 -4.79 13.13
CA SER A 131 -2.39 -4.23 14.06
C SER A 131 -2.46 -2.69 14.11
N ALA A 132 -2.58 -2.03 12.97
CA ALA A 132 -2.68 -0.57 12.90
C ALA A 132 -3.91 -0.02 13.65
N THR A 133 -5.09 -0.60 13.44
CA THR A 133 -6.31 -0.17 14.14
C THR A 133 -6.27 -0.48 15.63
N ALA A 134 -5.71 -1.62 16.03
CA ALA A 134 -5.50 -1.96 17.43
C ALA A 134 -4.55 -0.95 18.11
N SER A 135 -3.40 -0.66 17.50
CA SER A 135 -2.44 0.31 18.01
C SER A 135 -3.02 1.71 18.17
N LEU A 136 -3.80 2.18 17.19
CA LEU A 136 -4.49 3.48 17.26
C LEU A 136 -5.52 3.54 18.39
N THR A 137 -6.14 2.41 18.73
CA THR A 137 -7.11 2.32 19.83
C THR A 137 -6.42 2.38 21.20
N GLU A 138 -5.25 1.75 21.34
CA GLU A 138 -4.54 1.61 22.62
C GLU A 138 -3.52 2.71 22.92
N ARG A 139 -2.88 3.28 21.87
CA ARG A 139 -1.67 4.12 22.01
C ARG A 139 -1.84 5.47 21.33
N ARG A 140 -1.01 6.44 21.74
CA ARG A 140 -0.91 7.76 21.12
C ARG A 140 0.41 7.96 20.34
N ASP A 141 1.42 7.14 20.61
CA ASP A 141 2.73 7.16 19.96
C ASP A 141 2.76 6.23 18.73
N VAL A 142 1.84 6.47 17.80
CA VAL A 142 1.62 5.64 16.62
C VAL A 142 1.93 6.41 15.35
N VAL A 143 2.74 5.83 14.47
CA VAL A 143 2.93 6.24 13.07
C VAL A 143 2.34 5.19 12.17
N VAL A 144 1.30 5.52 11.42
CA VAL A 144 0.75 4.62 10.40
C VAL A 144 1.22 5.07 9.03
N VAL A 145 1.94 4.20 8.35
CA VAL A 145 2.33 4.43 6.94
C VAL A 145 1.33 3.73 6.05
N ALA A 146 0.61 4.51 5.25
CA ALA A 146 -0.51 4.03 4.45
C ALA A 146 -0.35 4.36 2.96
N SER A 147 -1.00 3.56 2.12
CA SER A 147 -1.31 3.98 0.75
C SER A 147 -2.64 4.74 0.71
N VAL A 148 -3.04 5.22 -0.45
CA VAL A 148 -4.35 5.89 -0.65
C VAL A 148 -5.54 5.01 -0.22
N SER A 149 -5.33 3.71 0.03
CA SER A 149 -6.38 2.83 0.60
C SER A 149 -6.91 3.28 1.96
N CYS A 150 -6.22 4.15 2.68
CA CYS A 150 -6.67 4.70 3.97
C CYS A 150 -7.94 5.56 3.88
N ILE A 151 -8.32 6.05 2.69
CA ILE A 151 -9.55 6.82 2.49
C ILE A 151 -10.77 5.95 2.16
N TYR A 152 -10.60 4.62 2.06
CA TYR A 152 -11.71 3.70 1.85
C TYR A 152 -12.38 3.32 3.15
N GLY A 153 -13.69 2.96 3.04
CA GLY A 153 -14.49 2.58 4.18
C GLY A 153 -13.91 1.41 4.97
N LEU A 154 -13.91 1.58 6.28
CA LEU A 154 -13.67 0.56 7.30
C LEU A 154 -14.93 0.42 8.17
N GLY A 155 -14.91 -0.49 9.13
CA GLY A 155 -15.92 -0.55 10.20
C GLY A 155 -15.85 0.70 11.09
N SER A 156 -16.90 0.87 11.91
CA SER A 156 -16.97 1.98 12.89
C SER A 156 -15.90 1.80 13.97
N PRO A 157 -15.08 2.85 14.27
CA PRO A 157 -14.14 2.81 15.39
C PRO A 157 -14.83 2.55 16.75
N ASP A 158 -16.01 3.10 16.97
CA ASP A 158 -16.78 2.91 18.21
C ASP A 158 -17.24 1.46 18.35
N GLU A 159 -17.79 0.85 17.28
CA GLU A 159 -18.16 -0.56 17.27
C GLU A 159 -16.94 -1.45 17.50
N TYR A 160 -15.82 -1.13 16.85
CA TYR A 160 -14.59 -1.88 17.01
C TYR A 160 -14.09 -1.82 18.45
N GLN A 161 -14.20 -0.67 19.11
CA GLN A 161 -13.78 -0.49 20.50
C GLN A 161 -14.74 -1.19 21.47
N ASP A 162 -16.05 -1.11 21.24
CA ASP A 162 -17.08 -1.73 22.09
C ASP A 162 -17.01 -3.27 22.05
N MET A 163 -16.53 -3.82 20.96
CA MET A 163 -16.38 -5.27 20.74
C MET A 163 -15.08 -5.86 21.30
N ILE A 164 -14.20 -5.06 21.90
CA ILE A 164 -12.95 -5.57 22.50
C ILE A 164 -13.26 -6.45 23.70
N VAL A 165 -12.75 -7.69 23.71
CA VAL A 165 -12.86 -8.59 24.87
C VAL A 165 -11.72 -8.28 25.85
N SER A 166 -12.08 -7.60 26.94
CA SER A 166 -11.15 -7.17 27.99
C SER A 166 -11.25 -8.10 29.18
N LEU A 167 -10.13 -8.73 29.55
CA LEU A 167 -10.07 -9.72 30.63
C LEU A 167 -8.95 -9.42 31.63
N ARG A 168 -9.19 -9.77 32.91
CA ARG A 168 -8.22 -9.60 34.01
C ARG A 168 -8.26 -10.78 34.94
N PRO A 169 -7.15 -11.21 35.55
CA PRO A 169 -7.15 -12.15 36.65
C PRO A 169 -8.01 -11.66 37.82
N GLY A 170 -8.77 -12.55 38.45
CA GLY A 170 -9.73 -12.23 39.51
C GLY A 170 -11.11 -11.74 38.98
N MET A 171 -11.30 -11.66 37.67
CA MET A 171 -12.59 -11.28 37.09
C MET A 171 -13.54 -12.48 37.13
N VAL A 172 -14.75 -12.28 37.71
CA VAL A 172 -15.81 -13.29 37.68
C VAL A 172 -16.56 -13.17 36.36
N LYS A 173 -16.33 -14.13 35.48
CA LYS A 173 -16.92 -14.19 34.15
C LYS A 173 -16.95 -15.63 33.66
N ASP A 174 -18.12 -16.13 33.36
CA ASP A 174 -18.32 -17.50 32.88
C ASP A 174 -17.49 -17.77 31.60
N ARG A 175 -16.80 -18.91 31.59
CA ARG A 175 -16.01 -19.36 30.42
C ARG A 175 -16.81 -19.37 29.13
N ASP A 176 -18.05 -19.87 29.17
CA ASP A 176 -18.90 -19.96 27.97
C ASP A 176 -19.38 -18.57 27.49
N GLN A 177 -19.39 -17.58 28.38
CA GLN A 177 -19.62 -16.17 28.00
C GLN A 177 -18.40 -15.66 27.22
N VAL A 178 -17.18 -15.90 27.70
CA VAL A 178 -15.96 -15.49 26.98
C VAL A 178 -15.89 -16.17 25.60
N LEU A 179 -16.28 -17.43 25.48
CA LEU A 179 -16.32 -18.13 24.19
C LEU A 179 -17.32 -17.49 23.23
N ARG A 180 -18.50 -17.08 23.71
CA ARG A 180 -19.48 -16.36 22.88
C ARG A 180 -18.94 -15.00 22.41
N GLU A 181 -18.33 -14.24 23.31
CA GLU A 181 -17.71 -12.96 22.95
C GLU A 181 -16.61 -13.13 21.92
N LEU A 182 -15.78 -14.20 21.99
CA LEU A 182 -14.76 -14.47 20.98
C LEU A 182 -15.39 -14.77 19.60
N VAL A 183 -16.50 -15.52 19.56
CA VAL A 183 -17.25 -15.75 18.31
C VAL A 183 -17.87 -14.48 17.78
N ASP A 184 -18.44 -13.63 18.65
CA ASP A 184 -19.03 -12.35 18.26
C ASP A 184 -18.02 -11.40 17.64
N ILE A 185 -16.74 -11.46 18.06
CA ILE A 185 -15.62 -10.70 17.46
C ILE A 185 -14.95 -11.43 16.29
N GLN A 186 -15.64 -12.42 15.69
CA GLN A 186 -15.22 -13.14 14.49
C GLN A 186 -14.02 -14.09 14.66
N TYR A 187 -13.74 -14.55 15.89
CA TYR A 187 -12.78 -15.63 16.09
C TYR A 187 -13.42 -17.00 15.81
N THR A 188 -12.67 -17.89 15.21
CA THR A 188 -13.13 -19.23 14.88
C THR A 188 -12.54 -20.25 15.85
N ARG A 189 -13.39 -21.19 16.35
CA ARG A 189 -12.87 -22.29 17.15
C ARG A 189 -12.18 -23.33 16.28
N ASN A 190 -10.90 -23.58 16.56
CA ASN A 190 -10.14 -24.63 15.90
C ASN A 190 -9.20 -25.28 16.92
N ASP A 191 -9.55 -26.50 17.34
CA ASP A 191 -8.77 -27.22 18.36
C ASP A 191 -7.52 -27.92 17.77
N MET A 192 -7.43 -28.05 16.44
CA MET A 192 -6.36 -28.76 15.72
C MET A 192 -5.29 -27.82 15.18
N ASP A 193 -5.69 -26.78 14.49
CA ASP A 193 -4.82 -25.81 13.84
C ASP A 193 -5.13 -24.40 14.34
N MET A 194 -4.23 -23.86 15.16
CA MET A 194 -4.38 -22.57 15.81
C MET A 194 -3.82 -21.44 14.93
N GLN A 195 -4.47 -21.22 13.78
CA GLN A 195 -4.17 -20.08 12.93
C GLN A 195 -4.56 -18.76 13.61
N ARG A 196 -4.11 -17.67 13.06
CA ARG A 196 -4.47 -16.30 13.45
C ARG A 196 -6.01 -16.11 13.45
N GLY A 197 -6.54 -15.46 14.48
CA GLY A 197 -7.99 -15.31 14.63
C GLY A 197 -8.73 -16.59 15.06
N CYS A 198 -7.99 -17.60 15.55
CA CYS A 198 -8.57 -18.82 16.11
C CYS A 198 -8.42 -18.88 17.62
N PHE A 199 -9.32 -19.65 18.24
CA PHE A 199 -9.20 -20.04 19.64
C PHE A 199 -9.45 -21.53 19.80
N ARG A 200 -8.89 -22.12 20.87
CA ARG A 200 -9.19 -23.50 21.27
C ARG A 200 -9.50 -23.59 22.75
N VAL A 201 -10.20 -24.67 23.11
CA VAL A 201 -10.66 -24.89 24.48
C VAL A 201 -10.22 -26.26 24.97
N ARG A 202 -9.54 -26.34 26.11
CA ARG A 202 -9.12 -27.57 26.75
C ARG A 202 -9.46 -27.52 28.24
N GLY A 203 -10.59 -28.12 28.62
CA GLY A 203 -11.09 -28.06 30.00
C GLY A 203 -11.40 -26.61 30.41
N ASP A 204 -10.76 -26.15 31.47
CA ASP A 204 -10.93 -24.77 32.01
C ASP A 204 -9.91 -23.79 31.44
N VAL A 205 -9.33 -24.09 30.27
CA VAL A 205 -8.33 -23.26 29.61
C VAL A 205 -8.80 -22.89 28.22
N ILE A 206 -8.78 -21.58 27.92
CA ILE A 206 -8.95 -21.02 26.58
C ILE A 206 -7.59 -20.54 26.10
N GLU A 207 -7.21 -20.88 24.89
CA GLU A 207 -6.05 -20.31 24.20
C GLU A 207 -6.51 -19.58 22.96
N VAL A 208 -6.04 -18.36 22.76
CA VAL A 208 -6.41 -17.48 21.67
C VAL A 208 -5.17 -17.08 20.90
N HIS A 209 -5.20 -17.20 19.57
CA HIS A 209 -4.19 -16.62 18.70
C HIS A 209 -4.70 -15.28 18.17
N PRO A 210 -4.15 -14.14 18.63
CA PRO A 210 -4.65 -12.80 18.27
C PRO A 210 -4.71 -12.56 16.76
N ALA A 211 -5.76 -11.90 16.29
CA ALA A 211 -5.95 -11.62 14.87
C ALA A 211 -4.92 -10.62 14.32
N GLN A 212 -4.49 -9.65 15.13
CA GLN A 212 -3.40 -8.71 14.81
C GLN A 212 -2.01 -9.36 14.78
N GLY A 213 -1.95 -10.67 15.07
CA GLY A 213 -0.73 -11.45 15.12
C GLY A 213 0.03 -11.30 16.43
N GLY A 214 1.15 -12.00 16.51
CA GLY A 214 2.02 -12.10 17.68
C GLY A 214 2.74 -13.43 17.67
N ASP A 215 3.87 -13.51 18.37
CA ASP A 215 4.66 -14.73 18.47
C ASP A 215 4.11 -15.68 19.53
N TYR A 216 3.10 -15.25 20.31
CA TYR A 216 2.57 -15.96 21.46
C TYR A 216 1.04 -16.10 21.39
N PHE A 217 0.53 -17.21 21.92
CA PHE A 217 -0.89 -17.37 22.20
C PHE A 217 -1.22 -16.76 23.56
N ILE A 218 -2.42 -16.19 23.70
CA ILE A 218 -2.97 -15.77 24.98
C ILE A 218 -3.67 -16.97 25.61
N ARG A 219 -3.20 -17.42 26.77
CA ARG A 219 -3.81 -18.48 27.55
C ARG A 219 -4.56 -17.89 28.74
N ILE A 220 -5.85 -18.22 28.85
CA ILE A 220 -6.77 -17.81 29.90
C ILE A 220 -7.15 -19.04 30.68
N GLU A 221 -6.80 -19.10 31.95
CA GLU A 221 -7.08 -20.22 32.86
C GLU A 221 -8.20 -19.83 33.81
N PHE A 222 -9.19 -20.68 33.95
CA PHE A 222 -10.35 -20.48 34.82
C PHE A 222 -10.30 -21.37 36.03
N PHE A 223 -10.81 -20.88 37.15
CA PHE A 223 -11.14 -21.66 38.34
C PHE A 223 -12.62 -21.44 38.67
N GLY A 224 -13.48 -22.37 38.23
CA GLY A 224 -14.92 -22.14 38.20
C GLY A 224 -15.28 -21.01 37.22
N ASP A 225 -15.99 -20.00 37.72
CA ASP A 225 -16.39 -18.83 36.93
C ASP A 225 -15.44 -17.63 37.10
N GLU A 226 -14.28 -17.84 37.74
CA GLU A 226 -13.26 -16.80 37.95
C GLU A 226 -12.07 -17.04 37.03
N ILE A 227 -11.53 -15.97 36.43
CA ILE A 227 -10.27 -16.00 35.69
C ILE A 227 -9.11 -16.05 36.69
N ASP A 228 -8.46 -17.21 36.79
CA ASP A 228 -7.35 -17.40 37.72
C ASP A 228 -6.05 -16.76 37.19
N ARG A 229 -5.73 -17.00 35.93
CA ARG A 229 -4.50 -16.51 35.32
C ARG A 229 -4.64 -16.22 33.84
N ILE A 230 -3.91 -15.19 33.40
CA ILE A 230 -3.73 -14.89 31.97
C ILE A 230 -2.23 -14.87 31.66
N SER A 231 -1.81 -15.54 30.60
CA SER A 231 -0.39 -15.63 30.22
C SER A 231 -0.19 -15.67 28.72
N GLU A 232 0.96 -15.16 28.27
CA GLU A 232 1.47 -15.38 26.92
C GLU A 232 2.24 -16.69 26.91
N VAL A 233 1.94 -17.55 25.94
CA VAL A 233 2.55 -18.87 25.84
C VAL A 233 3.10 -19.10 24.43
N GLU A 234 4.24 -19.76 24.37
CA GLU A 234 4.86 -20.15 23.11
C GLU A 234 4.02 -21.20 22.39
N PRO A 235 3.66 -21.01 21.11
CA PRO A 235 2.74 -21.90 20.39
C PRO A 235 3.14 -23.37 20.37
N LEU A 236 4.42 -23.66 20.14
CA LEU A 236 4.92 -25.03 19.98
C LEU A 236 5.22 -25.73 21.33
N SER A 237 5.87 -25.03 22.25
CA SER A 237 6.29 -25.64 23.52
C SER A 237 5.25 -25.51 24.62
N GLY A 238 4.31 -24.57 24.51
CA GLY A 238 3.37 -24.19 25.56
C GLY A 238 4.02 -23.52 26.77
N LYS A 239 5.30 -23.14 26.66
CA LYS A 239 6.05 -22.48 27.73
C LYS A 239 5.53 -21.07 27.95
N ILE A 240 5.31 -20.69 29.21
CA ILE A 240 4.89 -19.34 29.57
C ILE A 240 6.04 -18.37 29.31
N HIS A 241 5.76 -17.37 28.48
CA HIS A 241 6.67 -16.24 28.21
C HIS A 241 6.49 -15.13 29.24
N SER A 242 5.25 -14.72 29.46
CA SER A 242 4.90 -13.70 30.45
C SER A 242 3.56 -13.99 31.12
N VAL A 243 3.32 -13.41 32.30
CA VAL A 243 2.04 -13.40 32.99
C VAL A 243 1.44 -12.00 32.89
N LEU A 244 0.19 -11.93 32.44
CA LEU A 244 -0.49 -10.68 32.16
C LEU A 244 -1.47 -10.33 33.29
N ASN A 245 -1.50 -9.05 33.70
CA ASN A 245 -2.52 -8.51 34.62
C ASN A 245 -3.77 -8.03 33.92
N HIS A 246 -3.72 -7.92 32.59
CA HIS A 246 -4.81 -7.51 31.71
C HIS A 246 -4.51 -7.95 30.29
N VAL A 247 -5.54 -8.33 29.55
CA VAL A 247 -5.49 -8.53 28.10
C VAL A 247 -6.68 -7.92 27.42
N ALA A 248 -6.45 -7.28 26.27
CA ALA A 248 -7.47 -6.84 25.32
C ALA A 248 -7.36 -7.71 24.07
N ILE A 249 -8.41 -8.44 23.74
CA ILE A 249 -8.50 -9.22 22.50
C ILE A 249 -9.34 -8.43 21.51
N PHE A 250 -8.70 -8.00 20.43
CA PHE A 250 -9.31 -7.17 19.39
C PHE A 250 -10.05 -8.01 18.38
N PRO A 251 -11.10 -7.47 17.72
CA PRO A 251 -11.82 -8.17 16.66
C PRO A 251 -10.93 -8.69 15.54
N ALA A 252 -11.31 -9.84 14.98
CA ALA A 252 -10.60 -10.45 13.84
C ALA A 252 -10.96 -9.82 12.49
N SER A 253 -11.85 -8.84 12.46
CA SER A 253 -12.27 -8.09 11.27
C SER A 253 -12.56 -6.65 11.62
N HIS A 254 -12.38 -5.73 10.66
CA HIS A 254 -12.80 -4.33 10.82
C HIS A 254 -14.33 -4.15 10.73
N TYR A 255 -15.05 -5.07 10.10
CA TYR A 255 -16.51 -5.07 9.98
C TYR A 255 -17.13 -6.00 11.02
N VAL A 256 -17.09 -5.58 12.28
CA VAL A 256 -17.69 -6.31 13.39
C VAL A 256 -18.88 -5.52 13.91
N VAL A 257 -20.02 -6.17 13.97
CA VAL A 257 -21.31 -5.57 14.42
C VAL A 257 -22.01 -6.57 15.32
N SER A 258 -22.61 -6.11 16.39
CA SER A 258 -23.35 -6.97 17.31
C SER A 258 -24.54 -7.67 16.63
N GLN A 259 -24.88 -8.88 17.08
CA GLN A 259 -25.96 -9.70 16.51
C GLN A 259 -27.31 -8.97 16.45
N ASP A 260 -27.62 -8.15 17.43
CA ASP A 260 -28.89 -7.38 17.45
C ASP A 260 -28.90 -6.30 16.37
N LYS A 261 -27.75 -5.65 16.12
CA LYS A 261 -27.61 -4.67 15.05
C LYS A 261 -27.66 -5.31 13.67
N ILE A 262 -27.08 -6.52 13.51
CA ILE A 262 -27.17 -7.29 12.26
C ILE A 262 -28.65 -7.56 11.92
N LYS A 263 -29.46 -7.99 12.87
CA LYS A 263 -30.91 -8.23 12.63
C LYS A 263 -31.60 -6.96 12.12
N LEU A 264 -31.40 -5.82 12.79
CA LEU A 264 -31.96 -4.54 12.36
C LEU A 264 -31.47 -4.10 10.99
N ALA A 265 -30.18 -4.30 10.71
CA ALA A 265 -29.59 -4.02 9.40
C ALA A 265 -30.24 -4.89 8.31
N CYS A 266 -30.40 -6.20 8.55
CA CYS A 266 -31.07 -7.11 7.62
C CYS A 266 -32.52 -6.67 7.32
N ASP A 267 -33.27 -6.22 8.32
CA ASP A 267 -34.62 -5.72 8.12
C ASP A 267 -34.67 -4.43 7.29
N ASN A 268 -33.66 -3.58 7.40
CA ASN A 268 -33.53 -2.37 6.59
C ASN A 268 -33.07 -2.70 5.15
N ILE A 269 -32.17 -3.65 4.98
CA ILE A 269 -31.73 -4.16 3.67
C ILE A 269 -32.92 -4.79 2.92
N GLU A 270 -33.74 -5.58 3.61
CA GLU A 270 -34.95 -6.21 3.04
C GLU A 270 -35.94 -5.15 2.52
N LYS A 271 -36.18 -4.09 3.30
CA LYS A 271 -37.05 -2.96 2.86
C LYS A 271 -36.50 -2.26 1.61
N GLU A 272 -35.21 -1.95 1.59
CA GLU A 272 -34.57 -1.32 0.42
C GLU A 272 -34.64 -2.23 -0.80
N MET A 273 -34.42 -3.55 -0.63
CA MET A 273 -34.57 -4.53 -1.70
C MET A 273 -36.00 -4.54 -2.26
N GLU A 274 -37.03 -4.60 -1.40
CA GLU A 274 -38.43 -4.57 -1.85
C GLU A 274 -38.77 -3.29 -2.61
N GLU A 275 -38.26 -2.14 -2.16
CA GLU A 275 -38.42 -0.86 -2.87
C GLU A 275 -37.74 -0.88 -4.23
N ARG A 276 -36.54 -1.43 -4.31
CA ARG A 276 -35.80 -1.52 -5.58
C ARG A 276 -36.43 -2.52 -6.56
N VAL A 277 -36.93 -3.64 -6.05
CA VAL A 277 -37.70 -4.62 -6.87
C VAL A 277 -38.97 -3.97 -7.44
N ARG A 278 -39.72 -3.21 -6.62
CA ARG A 278 -40.89 -2.47 -7.09
C ARG A 278 -40.55 -1.44 -8.16
N PHE A 279 -39.45 -0.72 -7.98
CA PHE A 279 -38.92 0.22 -8.96
C PHE A 279 -38.63 -0.47 -10.30
N PHE A 280 -37.85 -1.56 -10.31
CA PHE A 280 -37.51 -2.27 -11.54
C PHE A 280 -38.73 -2.87 -12.24
N LYS A 281 -39.69 -3.42 -11.48
CA LYS A 281 -40.96 -3.91 -12.04
C LYS A 281 -41.77 -2.77 -12.68
N GLY A 282 -41.76 -1.58 -12.08
CA GLY A 282 -42.41 -0.39 -12.63
C GLY A 282 -41.81 0.12 -13.95
N GLU A 283 -40.51 -0.13 -14.12
CA GLU A 283 -39.74 0.20 -15.33
C GLU A 283 -39.70 -0.96 -16.35
N ASP A 284 -40.43 -2.03 -16.12
CA ASP A 284 -40.49 -3.24 -16.96
C ASP A 284 -39.13 -4.00 -17.06
N LYS A 285 -38.25 -3.79 -16.06
CA LYS A 285 -36.96 -4.42 -15.93
C LYS A 285 -37.04 -5.67 -15.02
N LEU A 286 -37.65 -6.74 -15.57
CA LEU A 286 -37.97 -7.94 -14.79
C LEU A 286 -36.72 -8.76 -14.40
N ILE A 287 -35.69 -8.76 -15.25
CA ILE A 287 -34.42 -9.49 -15.01
C ILE A 287 -33.67 -8.83 -13.86
N GLU A 288 -33.56 -7.51 -13.89
CA GLU A 288 -32.92 -6.72 -12.82
C GLU A 288 -33.65 -6.89 -11.49
N ALA A 289 -35.01 -6.91 -11.54
CA ALA A 289 -35.82 -7.15 -10.35
C ALA A 289 -35.59 -8.53 -9.75
N GLN A 290 -35.50 -9.57 -10.55
CA GLN A 290 -35.22 -10.95 -10.10
C GLN A 290 -33.79 -11.03 -9.54
N ARG A 291 -32.82 -10.54 -10.27
CA ARG A 291 -31.39 -10.58 -9.91
C ARG A 291 -31.14 -9.94 -8.55
N ILE A 292 -31.63 -8.73 -8.32
CA ILE A 292 -31.41 -8.05 -7.05
C ILE A 292 -32.12 -8.76 -5.89
N ALA A 293 -33.32 -9.31 -6.13
CA ALA A 293 -34.07 -10.04 -5.11
C ALA A 293 -33.33 -11.35 -4.69
N GLU A 294 -32.89 -12.15 -5.65
CA GLU A 294 -32.19 -13.40 -5.38
C GLU A 294 -30.90 -13.17 -4.63
N ARG A 295 -30.08 -12.23 -5.11
CA ARG A 295 -28.79 -11.91 -4.48
C ARG A 295 -28.97 -11.38 -3.06
N THR A 296 -29.86 -10.41 -2.87
CA THR A 296 -30.03 -9.76 -1.57
C THR A 296 -30.63 -10.72 -0.54
N ASN A 297 -31.58 -11.57 -0.93
CA ASN A 297 -32.16 -12.57 -0.04
C ASN A 297 -31.11 -13.57 0.42
N PHE A 298 -30.23 -14.03 -0.49
CA PHE A 298 -29.13 -14.92 -0.13
C PHE A 298 -28.15 -14.25 0.86
N ASP A 299 -27.78 -13.00 0.59
CA ASP A 299 -26.87 -12.26 1.46
C ASP A 299 -27.49 -12.01 2.86
N ILE A 300 -28.81 -11.72 2.95
CA ILE A 300 -29.56 -11.59 4.22
C ILE A 300 -29.58 -12.89 5.00
N GLU A 301 -29.83 -14.03 4.34
CA GLU A 301 -29.85 -15.34 4.96
C GLU A 301 -28.48 -15.65 5.57
N MET A 302 -27.40 -15.43 4.82
CA MET A 302 -26.04 -15.62 5.30
C MET A 302 -25.70 -14.73 6.50
N MET A 303 -26.09 -13.46 6.46
CA MET A 303 -25.87 -12.52 7.59
C MET A 303 -26.67 -12.91 8.85
N ARG A 304 -27.90 -13.40 8.70
CA ARG A 304 -28.72 -13.86 9.84
C ARG A 304 -28.16 -15.12 10.49
N GLU A 305 -27.61 -16.05 9.69
CA GLU A 305 -27.09 -17.35 10.18
C GLU A 305 -25.65 -17.24 10.72
N THR A 306 -24.76 -16.53 10.02
CA THR A 306 -23.33 -16.52 10.31
C THR A 306 -22.80 -15.17 10.79
N GLY A 307 -23.60 -14.12 10.72
CA GLY A 307 -23.16 -12.73 10.98
C GLY A 307 -22.35 -12.10 9.83
N PHE A 308 -22.19 -12.82 8.72
CA PHE A 308 -21.34 -12.38 7.59
C PHE A 308 -21.91 -12.82 6.24
N CYS A 309 -21.61 -12.07 5.17
CA CYS A 309 -21.82 -12.50 3.78
C CYS A 309 -20.68 -12.00 2.88
N SER A 310 -20.49 -12.65 1.74
CA SER A 310 -19.52 -12.19 0.74
C SER A 310 -19.92 -10.83 0.17
N GLY A 311 -19.05 -9.82 0.33
CA GLY A 311 -19.34 -8.46 -0.07
C GLY A 311 -20.16 -7.67 0.96
N ILE A 312 -20.08 -8.03 2.24
CA ILE A 312 -20.76 -7.37 3.36
C ILE A 312 -20.53 -5.85 3.38
N GLU A 313 -19.40 -5.40 2.89
CA GLU A 313 -19.06 -3.99 2.74
C GLU A 313 -20.06 -3.19 1.90
N ASN A 314 -20.76 -3.84 0.97
CA ASN A 314 -21.81 -3.17 0.16
C ASN A 314 -23.05 -2.81 0.97
N TYR A 315 -23.17 -3.36 2.17
CA TYR A 315 -24.26 -3.07 3.12
C TYR A 315 -23.79 -2.18 4.30
N SER A 316 -22.58 -1.61 4.22
CA SER A 316 -21.95 -0.80 5.28
C SER A 316 -22.86 0.33 5.79
N ARG A 317 -23.63 0.98 4.90
CA ARG A 317 -24.60 2.00 5.30
C ARG A 317 -25.63 1.48 6.30
N HIS A 318 -26.20 0.29 6.05
CA HIS A 318 -27.18 -0.31 6.94
C HIS A 318 -26.56 -0.86 8.22
N LEU A 319 -25.36 -1.43 8.13
CA LEU A 319 -24.63 -1.94 9.29
C LEU A 319 -24.19 -0.82 10.25
N ASN A 320 -23.84 0.34 9.70
CA ASN A 320 -23.46 1.53 10.48
C ASN A 320 -24.65 2.44 10.81
N PHE A 321 -25.87 2.10 10.38
CA PHE A 321 -27.08 2.94 10.54
C PHE A 321 -26.91 4.37 10.04
N ALA A 322 -26.09 4.55 9.02
CA ALA A 322 -25.79 5.85 8.46
C ALA A 322 -26.89 6.32 7.49
N PRO A 323 -27.19 7.62 7.42
CA PRO A 323 -28.11 8.15 6.42
C PRO A 323 -27.52 8.01 5.01
N PRO A 324 -28.37 7.97 3.96
CA PRO A 324 -27.91 7.92 2.57
C PRO A 324 -26.96 9.06 2.24
N GLY A 325 -25.82 8.73 1.59
CA GLY A 325 -24.80 9.71 1.17
C GLY A 325 -23.84 10.14 2.28
N ALA A 326 -23.97 9.62 3.51
CA ALA A 326 -23.00 9.92 4.57
C ALA A 326 -21.57 9.50 4.17
N PRO A 327 -20.54 10.23 4.64
CA PRO A 327 -19.15 9.82 4.48
C PRO A 327 -18.94 8.43 5.13
N PRO A 328 -18.17 7.54 4.49
CA PRO A 328 -17.81 6.28 5.14
C PRO A 328 -16.81 6.52 6.27
N MET A 329 -16.88 5.71 7.32
CA MET A 329 -15.83 5.65 8.34
C MET A 329 -14.57 5.03 7.74
N THR A 330 -13.42 5.65 7.96
CA THR A 330 -12.14 5.28 7.35
C THR A 330 -11.05 5.08 8.40
N LEU A 331 -9.83 4.79 7.99
CA LEU A 331 -8.69 4.74 8.92
C LEU A 331 -8.50 6.07 9.68
N MET A 332 -8.85 7.21 9.04
CA MET A 332 -8.68 8.54 9.65
C MET A 332 -9.57 8.70 10.88
N ASP A 333 -10.73 8.04 10.92
CA ASP A 333 -11.65 8.08 12.06
C ASP A 333 -11.13 7.27 13.28
N PHE A 334 -10.16 6.36 13.08
CA PHE A 334 -9.46 5.66 14.17
C PHE A 334 -8.39 6.52 14.84
N PHE A 335 -7.90 7.57 14.17
CA PHE A 335 -7.11 8.60 14.82
C PHE A 335 -8.07 9.48 15.62
N LYS A 336 -8.02 9.38 16.91
CA LYS A 336 -8.74 10.34 17.77
C LYS A 336 -8.30 11.76 17.38
N ASP A 337 -9.01 12.78 17.86
CA ASP A 337 -8.69 14.19 17.61
C ASP A 337 -7.18 14.48 17.80
N ASP A 338 -6.66 15.46 17.05
CA ASP A 338 -5.28 15.96 17.12
C ASP A 338 -4.21 14.97 16.63
N PHE A 339 -4.20 14.71 15.33
CA PHE A 339 -3.15 13.94 14.64
C PHE A 339 -2.53 14.74 13.49
N LEU A 340 -1.34 14.32 13.07
CA LEU A 340 -0.63 14.90 11.94
C LEU A 340 -0.81 14.02 10.69
N ILE A 341 -1.13 14.63 9.56
CA ILE A 341 -1.07 13.97 8.25
C ILE A 341 0.21 14.40 7.54
N ILE A 342 0.98 13.46 7.03
CA ILE A 342 2.11 13.72 6.14
C ILE A 342 1.81 13.07 4.79
N ILE A 343 1.83 13.84 3.73
CA ILE A 343 1.65 13.32 2.37
C ILE A 343 2.99 13.32 1.65
N ASP A 344 3.55 12.13 1.47
CA ASP A 344 4.80 11.98 0.73
C ASP A 344 4.55 11.95 -0.78
N GLU A 345 5.48 12.52 -1.54
CA GLU A 345 5.34 12.79 -2.98
C GLU A 345 3.96 13.40 -3.29
N SER A 346 3.62 14.48 -2.57
CA SER A 346 2.29 15.09 -2.54
C SER A 346 1.76 15.47 -3.92
N HIS A 347 2.65 15.92 -4.83
CA HIS A 347 2.30 16.23 -6.22
C HIS A 347 1.69 15.04 -7.00
N MET A 348 1.92 13.80 -6.53
CA MET A 348 1.33 12.57 -7.08
C MET A 348 0.17 12.06 -6.21
N THR A 349 0.34 12.10 -4.89
CA THR A 349 -0.59 11.52 -3.93
C THR A 349 -1.89 12.30 -3.84
N VAL A 350 -1.85 13.63 -3.83
CA VAL A 350 -3.04 14.48 -3.75
C VAL A 350 -3.97 14.30 -4.98
N PRO A 351 -3.47 14.37 -6.23
CA PRO A 351 -4.31 14.06 -7.39
C PRO A 351 -4.89 12.65 -7.39
N GLN A 352 -4.17 11.67 -6.86
CA GLN A 352 -4.66 10.30 -6.73
C GLN A 352 -5.82 10.21 -5.74
N ILE A 353 -5.71 10.83 -4.56
CA ILE A 353 -6.81 10.91 -3.58
C ILE A 353 -8.05 11.53 -4.24
N ARG A 354 -7.87 12.64 -4.95
CA ARG A 354 -8.96 13.36 -5.64
C ARG A 354 -9.66 12.50 -6.70
N GLY A 355 -8.91 11.68 -7.43
CA GLY A 355 -9.43 10.85 -8.53
C GLY A 355 -10.19 9.59 -8.10
N MET A 356 -9.96 9.08 -6.89
CA MET A 356 -10.48 7.77 -6.45
C MET A 356 -12.02 7.70 -6.42
N TYR A 357 -12.68 8.73 -5.91
CA TYR A 357 -14.13 8.75 -5.75
C TYR A 357 -14.89 8.61 -7.07
N ALA A 358 -14.50 9.37 -8.09
CA ALA A 358 -15.22 9.42 -9.36
C ALA A 358 -15.22 8.07 -10.10
N GLY A 359 -14.09 7.36 -10.09
CA GLY A 359 -13.96 6.04 -10.72
C GLY A 359 -14.83 4.98 -10.04
N ASP A 360 -14.81 4.93 -8.69
CA ASP A 360 -15.62 3.99 -7.92
C ASP A 360 -17.12 4.26 -8.10
N ARG A 361 -17.53 5.52 -8.06
CA ARG A 361 -18.91 5.95 -8.26
C ARG A 361 -19.49 5.53 -9.62
N SER A 362 -18.74 5.77 -10.69
CA SER A 362 -19.16 5.41 -12.05
C SER A 362 -19.41 3.90 -12.19
N ARG A 363 -18.47 3.09 -11.73
CA ARG A 363 -18.56 1.62 -11.76
C ARG A 363 -19.76 1.09 -10.96
N LYS A 364 -19.95 1.57 -9.75
CA LYS A 364 -21.05 1.12 -8.86
C LYS A 364 -22.42 1.59 -9.33
N THR A 365 -22.53 2.76 -9.94
CA THR A 365 -23.79 3.24 -10.54
C THR A 365 -24.28 2.26 -11.58
N THR A 366 -23.41 1.75 -12.45
CA THR A 366 -23.76 0.73 -13.44
C THR A 366 -24.27 -0.56 -12.77
N LEU A 367 -23.61 -1.04 -11.71
CA LEU A 367 -24.05 -2.24 -10.97
C LEU A 367 -25.45 -2.04 -10.33
N VAL A 368 -25.74 -0.87 -9.81
CA VAL A 368 -27.05 -0.53 -9.22
C VAL A 368 -28.12 -0.42 -10.28
N ASP A 369 -27.85 0.22 -11.43
CA ASP A 369 -28.83 0.45 -12.50
C ASP A 369 -29.23 -0.85 -13.23
N TYR A 370 -28.37 -1.86 -13.19
CA TYR A 370 -28.63 -3.18 -13.78
C TYR A 370 -28.94 -4.28 -12.74
N GLY A 371 -29.28 -3.91 -11.50
CA GLY A 371 -29.79 -4.83 -10.48
C GLY A 371 -28.77 -5.81 -9.90
N PHE A 372 -27.47 -5.53 -9.97
CA PHE A 372 -26.43 -6.32 -9.32
C PHE A 372 -26.20 -5.93 -7.88
N ARG A 373 -26.44 -4.66 -7.53
CA ARG A 373 -26.31 -4.14 -6.16
C ARG A 373 -27.47 -3.21 -5.81
N LEU A 374 -27.74 -3.10 -4.50
CA LEU A 374 -28.69 -2.12 -3.97
C LEU A 374 -28.13 -0.70 -4.06
N PRO A 375 -28.97 0.35 -4.07
CA PRO A 375 -28.51 1.74 -4.02
C PRO A 375 -27.57 2.05 -2.84
N SER A 376 -27.74 1.40 -1.70
CA SER A 376 -26.85 1.52 -0.54
C SER A 376 -25.40 1.15 -0.80
N ALA A 377 -25.12 0.31 -1.81
CA ALA A 377 -23.76 -0.01 -2.21
C ALA A 377 -22.97 1.21 -2.73
N LEU A 378 -23.65 2.27 -3.16
CA LEU A 378 -23.03 3.53 -3.54
C LEU A 378 -22.37 4.27 -2.36
N ASP A 379 -22.77 3.96 -1.13
CA ASP A 379 -22.24 4.56 0.09
C ASP A 379 -21.00 3.81 0.63
N ASN A 380 -20.76 2.59 0.15
CA ASN A 380 -19.46 1.91 0.31
C ASN A 380 -18.47 2.46 -0.73
N ARG A 381 -17.80 3.52 -0.43
CA ARG A 381 -16.98 4.30 -1.34
C ARG A 381 -15.76 4.90 -0.65
N PRO A 382 -14.75 5.35 -1.38
CA PRO A 382 -13.73 6.21 -0.78
C PRO A 382 -14.34 7.57 -0.39
N LEU A 383 -13.69 8.28 0.51
CA LEU A 383 -13.99 9.69 0.74
C LEU A 383 -13.90 10.47 -0.57
N ASN A 384 -14.79 11.42 -0.79
CA ASN A 384 -14.54 12.44 -1.79
C ASN A 384 -13.50 13.43 -1.26
N PHE A 385 -13.00 14.31 -2.12
CA PHE A 385 -11.88 15.18 -1.74
C PHE A 385 -12.24 16.18 -0.64
N GLU A 386 -13.44 16.74 -0.66
CA GLU A 386 -13.93 17.67 0.38
C GLU A 386 -14.08 16.96 1.74
N GLU A 387 -14.60 15.73 1.73
CA GLU A 387 -14.67 14.89 2.93
C GLU A 387 -13.28 14.57 3.48
N PHE A 388 -12.33 14.24 2.61
CA PHE A 388 -10.93 14.04 3.01
C PHE A 388 -10.35 15.31 3.65
N GLU A 389 -10.55 16.47 3.02
CA GLU A 389 -10.09 17.76 3.57
C GLU A 389 -10.70 18.07 4.94
N SER A 390 -11.95 17.66 5.18
CA SER A 390 -12.60 17.88 6.48
C SER A 390 -11.98 17.12 7.65
N HIS A 391 -11.19 16.08 7.39
CA HIS A 391 -10.44 15.34 8.42
C HIS A 391 -9.07 15.97 8.75
N ILE A 392 -8.67 17.02 8.02
CA ILE A 392 -7.34 17.60 8.17
C ILE A 392 -7.34 18.64 9.27
N ASP A 393 -6.68 18.33 10.38
CA ASP A 393 -6.32 19.33 11.39
C ASP A 393 -4.98 19.97 11.03
N GLN A 394 -3.93 19.16 10.84
CA GLN A 394 -2.62 19.61 10.41
C GLN A 394 -2.04 18.67 9.35
N MET A 395 -1.48 19.25 8.28
CA MET A 395 -0.92 18.49 7.16
C MET A 395 0.42 19.02 6.71
N LEU A 396 1.37 18.10 6.51
CA LEU A 396 2.67 18.36 5.90
C LEU A 396 2.70 17.76 4.49
N PHE A 397 2.83 18.59 3.48
CA PHE A 397 3.16 18.16 2.14
C PHE A 397 4.67 17.95 2.01
N VAL A 398 5.09 16.82 1.47
CA VAL A 398 6.50 16.52 1.22
C VAL A 398 6.68 16.19 -0.25
N SER A 399 7.47 17.00 -0.96
CA SER A 399 7.73 16.80 -2.39
C SER A 399 9.01 17.48 -2.82
N ALA A 400 9.66 16.95 -3.86
CA ALA A 400 10.74 17.65 -4.56
C ALA A 400 10.20 18.67 -5.60
N THR A 401 8.93 18.52 -5.97
CA THR A 401 8.24 19.31 -7.00
C THR A 401 6.78 19.54 -6.58
N PRO A 402 6.52 20.36 -5.54
CA PRO A 402 5.15 20.70 -5.14
C PRO A 402 4.34 21.25 -6.31
N SER A 403 3.04 20.95 -6.34
CA SER A 403 2.10 21.38 -7.37
C SER A 403 1.32 22.63 -6.95
N ASP A 404 0.39 23.07 -7.80
CA ASP A 404 -0.43 24.27 -7.52
C ASP A 404 -1.28 24.09 -6.26
N TYR A 405 -1.77 22.89 -5.97
CA TYR A 405 -2.59 22.63 -4.79
C TYR A 405 -1.82 22.93 -3.49
N GLU A 406 -0.57 22.46 -3.38
CA GLU A 406 0.28 22.77 -2.23
C GLU A 406 0.54 24.26 -2.15
N ALA A 407 0.87 24.90 -3.28
CA ALA A 407 1.17 26.33 -3.34
C ALA A 407 -0.03 27.23 -2.95
N GLU A 408 -1.25 26.80 -3.24
CA GLU A 408 -2.47 27.53 -2.89
C GLU A 408 -2.86 27.40 -1.41
N HIS A 409 -2.48 26.30 -0.74
CA HIS A 409 -2.92 26.00 0.62
C HIS A 409 -1.83 26.21 1.67
N GLU A 410 -0.56 26.13 1.31
CA GLU A 410 0.53 26.21 2.28
C GLU A 410 0.63 27.59 2.97
N LEU A 411 0.74 27.57 4.29
CA LEU A 411 1.01 28.75 5.11
C LEU A 411 2.52 28.94 5.35
N LEU A 412 3.30 27.89 5.13
CA LEU A 412 4.75 27.90 5.23
C LEU A 412 5.32 26.90 4.21
N ARG A 413 6.32 27.36 3.46
CA ARG A 413 7.19 26.50 2.64
C ARG A 413 8.60 26.57 3.19
N THR A 414 9.21 25.42 3.43
CA THR A 414 10.63 25.33 3.74
C THR A 414 11.34 24.45 2.72
N GLU A 415 12.55 24.82 2.35
CA GLU A 415 13.37 24.09 1.38
C GLU A 415 14.42 23.25 2.08
N GLN A 416 14.65 22.04 1.54
CA GLN A 416 15.70 21.14 1.96
C GLN A 416 16.45 20.66 0.71
N ILE A 417 17.42 21.44 0.28
CA ILE A 417 18.18 21.25 -0.96
C ILE A 417 19.49 20.54 -0.69
N ILE A 418 20.12 20.83 0.45
CA ILE A 418 21.43 20.27 0.80
C ILE A 418 21.34 18.76 1.06
N ARG A 419 22.14 18.01 0.32
CA ARG A 419 22.38 16.59 0.56
C ARG A 419 23.58 16.44 1.52
N PRO A 420 23.42 15.71 2.63
CA PRO A 420 24.53 15.49 3.56
C PRO A 420 25.75 14.80 2.91
N THR A 421 25.54 14.04 1.84
CA THR A 421 26.58 13.36 1.06
C THR A 421 27.39 14.28 0.17
N GLY A 422 27.00 15.56 0.03
CA GLY A 422 27.61 16.52 -0.88
C GLY A 422 27.29 16.33 -2.36
N LEU A 423 26.44 15.35 -2.71
CA LEU A 423 26.08 15.06 -4.10
C LEU A 423 25.35 16.24 -4.75
N LEU A 424 25.81 16.62 -5.93
CA LEU A 424 25.24 17.68 -6.74
C LEU A 424 24.03 17.18 -7.55
N ASP A 425 23.14 18.09 -7.91
CA ASP A 425 22.24 17.82 -9.02
C ASP A 425 23.07 17.63 -10.30
N PRO A 426 22.67 16.72 -11.21
CA PRO A 426 23.48 16.39 -12.39
C PRO A 426 23.56 17.58 -13.37
N GLU A 427 24.63 17.61 -14.15
CA GLU A 427 24.70 18.50 -15.32
C GLU A 427 23.74 18.00 -16.39
N VAL A 428 23.08 18.94 -17.08
CA VAL A 428 22.12 18.63 -18.13
C VAL A 428 22.59 19.20 -19.44
N ASP A 429 22.89 18.33 -20.42
CA ASP A 429 23.22 18.71 -21.78
C ASP A 429 21.95 18.64 -22.65
N VAL A 430 21.75 19.65 -23.48
CA VAL A 430 20.70 19.63 -24.50
C VAL A 430 21.34 19.43 -25.87
N ARG A 431 20.95 18.35 -26.57
CA ARG A 431 21.48 17.94 -27.87
C ARG A 431 20.38 17.84 -28.91
N PRO A 432 20.68 18.02 -30.23
CA PRO A 432 19.68 17.94 -31.28
C PRO A 432 19.06 16.54 -31.39
N VAL A 433 17.83 16.48 -31.87
CA VAL A 433 17.11 15.21 -32.11
C VAL A 433 17.68 14.47 -33.31
N GLU A 434 18.18 15.18 -34.31
CA GLU A 434 18.83 14.54 -35.46
C GLU A 434 20.10 13.79 -35.02
N GLY A 435 20.15 12.48 -35.31
CA GLY A 435 21.25 11.61 -34.91
C GLY A 435 21.24 11.19 -33.44
N GLN A 436 20.14 11.43 -32.70
CA GLN A 436 20.04 11.15 -31.25
C GLN A 436 20.35 9.70 -30.88
N ILE A 437 20.00 8.72 -31.73
CA ILE A 437 20.21 7.30 -31.41
C ILE A 437 21.69 6.93 -31.52
N ASP A 438 22.39 7.40 -32.53
CA ASP A 438 23.83 7.13 -32.71
C ASP A 438 24.64 7.82 -31.60
N ASP A 439 24.32 9.07 -31.27
CA ASP A 439 24.95 9.79 -30.17
C ASP A 439 24.68 9.09 -28.82
N LEU A 440 23.43 8.70 -28.55
CA LEU A 440 23.04 7.96 -27.36
C LEU A 440 23.82 6.66 -27.20
N ILE A 441 23.96 5.85 -28.26
CA ILE A 441 24.74 4.61 -28.22
C ILE A 441 26.20 4.89 -27.91
N GLY A 442 26.76 5.96 -28.47
CA GLY A 442 28.10 6.41 -28.14
C GLY A 442 28.29 6.71 -26.67
N GLU A 443 27.35 7.45 -26.06
CA GLU A 443 27.37 7.78 -24.62
C GLU A 443 27.12 6.54 -23.73
N VAL A 444 26.16 5.69 -24.09
CA VAL A 444 25.91 4.42 -23.40
C VAL A 444 27.17 3.56 -23.34
N ASN A 445 27.87 3.40 -24.43
CA ASN A 445 29.13 2.61 -24.49
C ASN A 445 30.24 3.20 -23.60
N LYS A 446 30.31 4.54 -23.47
CA LYS A 446 31.26 5.20 -22.56
C LYS A 446 30.94 4.87 -21.09
N GLU A 447 29.67 4.87 -20.72
CA GLU A 447 29.24 4.58 -19.34
C GLU A 447 29.38 3.08 -19.02
N ILE A 448 29.07 2.19 -19.95
CA ILE A 448 29.31 0.74 -19.82
C ILE A 448 30.79 0.43 -19.60
N ALA A 449 31.69 1.12 -20.33
CA ALA A 449 33.13 0.96 -20.16
C ALA A 449 33.63 1.36 -18.75
N LYS A 450 32.87 2.20 -18.04
CA LYS A 450 33.11 2.59 -16.63
C LYS A 450 32.40 1.69 -15.64
N HIS A 451 31.66 0.68 -16.07
CA HIS A 451 30.77 -0.16 -15.26
C HIS A 451 29.60 0.61 -14.62
N ASN A 452 29.20 1.70 -15.22
CA ASN A 452 28.04 2.49 -14.80
C ASN A 452 26.74 1.99 -15.45
N LYS A 453 25.59 2.45 -14.93
CA LYS A 453 24.25 2.11 -15.42
C LYS A 453 23.59 3.31 -16.10
N VAL A 454 22.78 3.04 -17.10
CA VAL A 454 22.10 4.04 -17.92
C VAL A 454 20.59 3.87 -17.87
N LEU A 455 19.89 4.99 -17.74
CA LEU A 455 18.43 5.07 -17.79
C LEU A 455 18.00 5.87 -19.01
N ILE A 456 17.09 5.34 -19.82
CA ILE A 456 16.60 6.00 -21.03
C ILE A 456 15.07 6.14 -20.95
N THR A 457 14.56 7.35 -21.16
CA THR A 457 13.12 7.61 -21.19
C THR A 457 12.65 7.93 -22.60
N THR A 458 11.58 7.24 -23.03
CA THR A 458 10.91 7.41 -24.31
C THR A 458 9.49 7.95 -24.12
N LEU A 459 8.82 8.33 -25.21
CA LEU A 459 7.42 8.83 -25.18
C LEU A 459 6.38 7.73 -25.33
N THR A 460 6.70 6.66 -26.05
CA THR A 460 5.74 5.62 -26.39
C THR A 460 6.30 4.22 -26.13
N LYS A 461 5.38 3.26 -25.90
CA LYS A 461 5.69 1.84 -25.70
C LYS A 461 6.47 1.27 -26.89
N ARG A 462 5.96 1.54 -28.10
CA ARG A 462 6.61 1.09 -29.33
C ARG A 462 8.03 1.62 -29.48
N MET A 463 8.25 2.92 -29.20
CA MET A 463 9.59 3.50 -29.28
C MET A 463 10.56 2.85 -28.27
N ALA A 464 10.07 2.52 -27.07
CA ALA A 464 10.89 1.83 -26.07
C ALA A 464 11.23 0.41 -26.52
N GLU A 465 10.28 -0.32 -27.08
CA GLU A 465 10.47 -1.67 -27.61
C GLU A 465 11.46 -1.67 -28.78
N ASP A 466 11.22 -0.83 -29.80
CA ASP A 466 12.09 -0.70 -30.98
C ASP A 466 13.53 -0.33 -30.58
N LEU A 467 13.69 0.61 -29.63
CA LEU A 467 15.03 1.00 -29.12
C LEU A 467 15.70 -0.12 -28.35
N THR A 468 14.94 -0.86 -27.52
CA THR A 468 15.48 -1.99 -26.76
C THR A 468 15.98 -3.09 -27.69
N ASP A 469 15.22 -3.41 -28.74
CA ASP A 469 15.62 -4.43 -29.70
C ASP A 469 16.85 -4.00 -30.52
N TYR A 470 16.88 -2.75 -30.96
CA TYR A 470 18.05 -2.20 -31.64
C TYR A 470 19.31 -2.24 -30.74
N MET A 471 19.21 -1.88 -29.46
CA MET A 471 20.33 -1.96 -28.51
C MET A 471 20.82 -3.39 -28.30
N LYS A 472 19.92 -4.37 -28.27
CA LYS A 472 20.29 -5.80 -28.22
C LYS A 472 21.07 -6.23 -29.47
N GLU A 473 20.62 -5.79 -30.67
CA GLU A 473 21.25 -6.11 -31.94
C GLU A 473 22.71 -5.59 -32.01
N VAL A 474 22.95 -4.41 -31.42
CA VAL A 474 24.33 -3.85 -31.33
C VAL A 474 25.11 -4.37 -30.12
N GLY A 475 24.59 -5.36 -29.39
CA GLY A 475 25.32 -6.08 -28.33
C GLY A 475 25.26 -5.43 -26.95
N ILE A 476 24.37 -4.47 -26.69
CA ILE A 476 24.17 -3.84 -25.38
C ILE A 476 23.24 -4.70 -24.52
N ARG A 477 23.62 -4.94 -23.27
CA ARG A 477 22.76 -5.61 -22.26
C ARG A 477 21.67 -4.64 -21.79
N VAL A 478 20.48 -4.74 -22.33
CA VAL A 478 19.37 -3.82 -22.11
C VAL A 478 18.09 -4.57 -21.70
N LYS A 479 17.32 -3.98 -20.79
CA LYS A 479 15.95 -4.39 -20.45
C LYS A 479 14.99 -3.22 -20.67
N TYR A 480 13.73 -3.56 -20.91
CA TYR A 480 12.62 -2.63 -21.05
C TYR A 480 11.67 -2.72 -19.85
N LEU A 481 11.21 -1.58 -19.36
CA LEU A 481 10.27 -1.46 -18.25
C LEU A 481 9.00 -0.74 -18.73
N HIS A 482 7.86 -1.41 -18.64
CA HIS A 482 6.55 -0.85 -19.03
C HIS A 482 5.50 -0.98 -17.92
N SER A 483 4.33 -0.37 -18.16
CA SER A 483 3.25 -0.30 -17.15
C SER A 483 2.60 -1.64 -16.82
N ASP A 484 2.70 -2.62 -17.72
CA ASP A 484 2.03 -3.91 -17.61
C ASP A 484 2.90 -4.98 -16.91
N ILE A 485 4.15 -4.61 -16.56
CA ILE A 485 5.04 -5.45 -15.76
C ILE A 485 4.56 -5.42 -14.31
N ASP A 486 4.39 -6.60 -13.71
CA ASP A 486 3.97 -6.70 -12.32
C ASP A 486 5.02 -6.17 -11.33
N THR A 487 4.62 -5.99 -10.09
CA THR A 487 5.48 -5.39 -9.05
C THR A 487 6.70 -6.24 -8.73
N LEU A 488 6.59 -7.56 -8.88
CA LEU A 488 7.67 -8.52 -8.63
C LEU A 488 8.71 -8.52 -9.73
N GLU A 489 8.28 -8.69 -10.96
CA GLU A 489 9.15 -8.67 -12.14
C GLU A 489 9.91 -7.34 -12.19
N ARG A 490 9.25 -6.26 -11.79
CA ARG A 490 9.87 -4.95 -11.67
C ARG A 490 10.95 -4.90 -10.59
N ALA A 491 10.70 -5.44 -9.40
CA ALA A 491 11.69 -5.53 -8.33
C ALA A 491 12.88 -6.40 -8.76
N GLU A 492 12.63 -7.46 -9.52
CA GLU A 492 13.68 -8.30 -10.11
C GLU A 492 14.50 -7.56 -11.16
N ILE A 493 13.87 -6.79 -12.05
CA ILE A 493 14.56 -5.97 -13.03
C ILE A 493 15.50 -4.96 -12.34
N ILE A 494 15.03 -4.28 -11.30
CA ILE A 494 15.83 -3.33 -10.53
C ILE A 494 17.00 -4.05 -9.84
N ARG A 495 16.74 -5.19 -9.20
CA ARG A 495 17.77 -6.03 -8.58
C ARG A 495 18.82 -6.49 -9.59
N ASP A 496 18.38 -7.00 -10.74
CA ASP A 496 19.25 -7.51 -11.78
C ASP A 496 20.17 -6.40 -12.35
N MET A 497 19.65 -5.18 -12.51
CA MET A 497 20.45 -4.01 -12.89
C MET A 497 21.55 -3.72 -11.86
N ARG A 498 21.21 -3.77 -10.57
CA ARG A 498 22.16 -3.54 -9.48
C ARG A 498 23.17 -4.69 -9.31
N LEU A 499 22.79 -5.91 -9.70
CA LEU A 499 23.67 -7.10 -9.71
C LEU A 499 24.50 -7.23 -11.00
N ASP A 500 24.52 -6.21 -11.84
CA ASP A 500 25.28 -6.17 -13.09
C ASP A 500 24.86 -7.21 -14.15
N VAL A 501 23.58 -7.66 -14.12
CA VAL A 501 23.04 -8.57 -15.13
C VAL A 501 22.85 -7.84 -16.47
N PHE A 502 22.49 -6.56 -16.43
CA PHE A 502 22.36 -5.68 -17.60
C PHE A 502 22.76 -4.24 -17.27
N ASP A 503 22.97 -3.40 -18.31
CA ASP A 503 23.57 -2.06 -18.16
C ASP A 503 22.60 -0.93 -18.43
N VAL A 504 21.60 -1.17 -19.26
CA VAL A 504 20.67 -0.14 -19.74
C VAL A 504 19.24 -0.50 -19.42
N LEU A 505 18.50 0.44 -18.83
CA LEU A 505 17.07 0.33 -18.61
C LEU A 505 16.32 1.36 -19.45
N VAL A 506 15.45 0.89 -20.33
CA VAL A 506 14.58 1.73 -21.17
C VAL A 506 13.16 1.73 -20.61
N GLY A 507 12.49 2.87 -20.59
CA GLY A 507 11.09 2.93 -20.17
C GLY A 507 10.41 4.23 -20.55
N ILE A 508 9.07 4.26 -20.42
CA ILE A 508 8.25 5.41 -20.79
C ILE A 508 8.11 6.37 -19.63
N ASN A 509 7.64 5.88 -18.50
CA ASN A 509 7.41 6.64 -17.29
C ASN A 509 8.05 5.95 -16.09
N LEU A 510 9.35 6.14 -15.99
CA LEU A 510 10.15 5.56 -14.92
C LEU A 510 10.02 6.32 -13.59
N LEU A 511 9.15 7.36 -13.55
CA LEU A 511 8.94 8.22 -12.38
C LEU A 511 8.02 7.61 -11.33
N ARG A 512 7.03 6.80 -11.76
CA ARG A 512 5.95 6.32 -10.89
C ARG A 512 6.43 5.40 -9.76
N GLU A 513 7.71 4.99 -9.72
CA GLU A 513 8.04 3.72 -9.11
C GLU A 513 9.20 3.73 -8.14
N GLY A 514 9.57 4.90 -7.62
CA GLY A 514 10.57 4.97 -6.57
C GLY A 514 11.91 4.31 -6.92
N LEU A 515 12.35 4.37 -8.20
CA LEU A 515 13.62 3.81 -8.64
C LEU A 515 14.76 4.46 -7.87
N ASP A 516 15.30 3.72 -6.90
CA ASP A 516 16.46 4.10 -6.11
C ASP A 516 17.66 3.27 -6.53
N ILE A 517 18.30 3.67 -7.64
CA ILE A 517 19.46 2.98 -8.20
C ILE A 517 20.65 3.95 -8.18
N PRO A 518 21.51 3.89 -7.15
CA PRO A 518 22.66 4.79 -7.04
C PRO A 518 23.70 4.60 -8.16
N GLU A 519 23.66 3.47 -8.83
CA GLU A 519 24.59 3.09 -9.90
C GLU A 519 24.30 3.80 -11.24
N ILE A 520 23.17 4.52 -11.37
CA ILE A 520 22.82 5.28 -12.57
C ILE A 520 23.71 6.53 -12.66
N SER A 521 24.53 6.61 -13.69
CA SER A 521 25.38 7.76 -14.01
C SER A 521 24.83 8.60 -15.17
N LEU A 522 24.15 7.98 -16.13
CA LEU A 522 23.54 8.68 -17.27
C LEU A 522 22.02 8.48 -17.29
N VAL A 523 21.33 9.59 -17.43
CA VAL A 523 19.90 9.60 -17.77
C VAL A 523 19.73 10.28 -19.12
N ALA A 524 19.17 9.58 -20.10
CA ALA A 524 18.88 10.11 -21.42
C ALA A 524 17.38 10.31 -21.61
N ILE A 525 16.96 11.49 -22.01
CA ILE A 525 15.57 11.86 -22.25
C ILE A 525 15.41 12.14 -23.75
N LEU A 526 14.79 11.18 -24.46
CA LEU A 526 14.52 11.32 -25.88
C LEU A 526 13.31 12.21 -26.12
N ASP A 527 13.31 12.98 -27.21
CA ASP A 527 12.23 13.89 -27.59
C ASP A 527 11.75 14.76 -26.41
N ALA A 528 12.69 15.41 -25.72
CA ALA A 528 12.40 16.21 -24.54
C ALA A 528 11.56 17.46 -24.84
N ASP A 529 11.52 17.92 -26.09
CA ASP A 529 10.75 19.06 -26.59
C ASP A 529 9.29 18.73 -26.95
N LYS A 530 8.87 17.47 -26.87
CA LYS A 530 7.48 17.08 -27.10
C LYS A 530 6.66 17.31 -25.83
N GLU A 531 6.15 18.54 -25.66
CA GLU A 531 5.38 18.90 -24.48
C GLU A 531 4.19 17.96 -24.23
N GLY A 532 3.96 17.64 -22.95
CA GLY A 532 2.91 16.77 -22.48
C GLY A 532 3.18 16.30 -21.06
N PHE A 533 2.33 15.45 -20.53
CA PHE A 533 2.43 14.94 -19.16
C PHE A 533 3.80 14.31 -18.84
N LEU A 534 4.39 13.57 -19.79
CA LEU A 534 5.69 12.91 -19.62
C LEU A 534 6.90 13.86 -19.78
N ARG A 535 6.69 15.07 -20.22
CA ARG A 535 7.70 16.12 -20.45
C ARG A 535 7.33 17.45 -19.80
N SER A 536 6.45 17.40 -18.79
CA SER A 536 6.18 18.55 -17.93
C SER A 536 7.43 18.91 -17.10
N SER A 537 7.52 20.11 -16.60
CA SER A 537 8.63 20.55 -15.75
C SER A 537 8.84 19.63 -14.55
N THR A 538 7.76 19.24 -13.86
CA THR A 538 7.77 18.26 -12.77
C THR A 538 8.37 16.93 -13.19
N SER A 539 7.90 16.38 -14.34
CA SER A 539 8.37 15.12 -14.87
C SER A 539 9.86 15.15 -15.22
N LEU A 540 10.31 16.23 -15.85
CA LEU A 540 11.71 16.44 -16.21
C LEU A 540 12.60 16.54 -14.95
N ILE A 541 12.24 17.36 -13.96
CA ILE A 541 12.99 17.49 -12.69
C ILE A 541 13.11 16.14 -11.97
N GLN A 542 12.02 15.37 -11.91
CA GLN A 542 12.02 14.05 -11.28
C GLN A 542 12.93 13.07 -12.03
N THR A 543 12.92 13.10 -13.36
CA THR A 543 13.78 12.25 -14.21
C THR A 543 15.25 12.61 -14.06
N ILE A 544 15.58 13.90 -14.09
CA ILE A 544 16.93 14.42 -13.84
C ILE A 544 17.44 13.95 -12.47
N GLY A 545 16.60 14.04 -11.45
CA GLY A 545 16.92 13.63 -10.08
C GLY A 545 17.33 12.16 -9.92
N ARG A 546 17.06 11.29 -10.91
CA ARG A 546 17.52 9.88 -10.87
C ARG A 546 19.03 9.75 -10.98
N ALA A 547 19.71 10.65 -11.68
CA ALA A 547 21.18 10.68 -11.75
C ALA A 547 21.85 11.39 -10.55
N ALA A 548 21.09 12.05 -9.69
CA ALA A 548 21.60 12.86 -8.57
C ALA A 548 22.18 12.06 -7.39
N ARG A 549 22.19 10.72 -7.46
CA ARG A 549 22.78 9.82 -6.44
C ARG A 549 24.16 9.31 -6.79
N ASN A 550 24.62 9.61 -7.99
CA ASN A 550 25.94 9.28 -8.49
C ASN A 550 26.79 10.55 -8.58
N ALA A 551 28.02 10.50 -8.09
CA ALA A 551 28.93 11.66 -8.16
C ALA A 551 29.32 12.03 -9.60
N GLU A 552 29.26 11.06 -10.54
CA GLU A 552 29.48 11.26 -11.98
C GLU A 552 28.15 11.40 -12.75
N GLY A 553 27.03 11.64 -12.03
CA GLY A 553 25.70 11.73 -12.62
C GLY A 553 25.57 12.88 -13.62
N HIS A 554 25.08 12.58 -14.83
CA HIS A 554 24.77 13.58 -15.86
C HIS A 554 23.52 13.19 -16.65
N VAL A 555 22.94 14.16 -17.33
CA VAL A 555 21.67 14.00 -18.07
C VAL A 555 21.84 14.54 -19.48
N ILE A 556 21.32 13.84 -20.46
CA ILE A 556 21.23 14.30 -21.85
C ILE A 556 19.76 14.45 -22.22
N MET A 557 19.35 15.62 -22.65
CA MET A 557 18.03 15.88 -23.24
C MET A 557 18.18 16.05 -24.75
N TYR A 558 17.51 15.20 -25.52
CA TYR A 558 17.46 15.37 -26.97
C TYR A 558 16.24 16.22 -27.33
N ALA A 559 16.51 17.42 -27.85
CA ALA A 559 15.51 18.41 -28.19
C ALA A 559 16.02 19.39 -29.24
N ASP A 560 15.17 19.77 -30.20
CA ASP A 560 15.50 20.80 -31.20
C ASP A 560 15.11 22.20 -30.71
N VAL A 561 14.17 22.29 -29.78
CA VAL A 561 13.70 23.54 -29.16
C VAL A 561 13.62 23.40 -27.66
N ILE A 562 14.11 24.38 -26.92
CA ILE A 562 13.93 24.44 -25.47
C ILE A 562 12.53 24.95 -25.17
N THR A 563 11.68 24.08 -24.65
CA THR A 563 10.30 24.40 -24.23
C THR A 563 10.27 25.10 -22.89
N ASP A 564 9.13 25.67 -22.51
CA ASP A 564 8.97 26.30 -21.18
C ASP A 564 9.17 25.29 -20.05
N SER A 565 8.67 24.07 -20.19
CA SER A 565 8.87 22.98 -19.24
C SER A 565 10.35 22.62 -19.08
N MET A 566 11.09 22.54 -20.18
CA MET A 566 12.54 22.32 -20.15
C MET A 566 13.28 23.47 -19.48
N ARG A 567 12.94 24.72 -19.83
CA ARG A 567 13.58 25.91 -19.26
C ARG A 567 13.44 25.93 -17.73
N ILE A 568 12.22 25.71 -17.21
CA ILE A 568 11.96 25.64 -15.76
C ILE A 568 12.78 24.51 -15.12
N ALA A 569 12.83 23.33 -15.74
CA ALA A 569 13.59 22.21 -15.21
C ALA A 569 15.11 22.46 -15.16
N LEU A 570 15.65 23.08 -16.21
CA LEU A 570 17.07 23.45 -16.30
C LEU A 570 17.44 24.53 -15.27
N GLU A 571 16.64 25.60 -15.17
CA GLU A 571 16.85 26.68 -14.21
C GLU A 571 16.83 26.16 -12.77
N GLU A 572 15.85 25.34 -12.41
CA GLU A 572 15.73 24.79 -11.06
C GLU A 572 16.87 23.81 -10.74
N THR A 573 17.24 22.94 -11.67
CA THR A 573 18.36 22.01 -11.50
C THR A 573 19.67 22.76 -11.29
N ASN A 574 19.93 23.81 -12.07
CA ASN A 574 21.14 24.64 -11.93
C ASN A 574 21.12 25.41 -10.60
N ARG A 575 19.98 25.99 -10.20
CA ARG A 575 19.84 26.66 -8.88
C ARG A 575 20.21 25.72 -7.74
N ARG A 576 19.67 24.49 -7.74
CA ARG A 576 19.95 23.50 -6.71
C ARG A 576 21.42 23.06 -6.71
N ARG A 577 21.99 22.91 -7.90
CA ARG A 577 23.40 22.56 -8.06
C ARG A 577 24.32 23.64 -7.48
N GLU A 578 24.07 24.90 -7.78
CA GLU A 578 24.86 26.03 -7.27
C GLU A 578 24.80 26.14 -5.74
N ILE A 579 23.61 25.98 -5.15
CA ILE A 579 23.42 25.98 -3.69
C ILE A 579 24.26 24.88 -3.04
N GLN A 580 24.20 23.65 -3.59
CA GLN A 580 24.96 22.53 -3.06
C GLN A 580 26.46 22.71 -3.23
N MET A 581 26.92 23.22 -4.39
CA MET A 581 28.34 23.51 -4.64
C MET A 581 28.91 24.50 -3.62
N LYS A 582 28.20 25.60 -3.40
CA LYS A 582 28.60 26.61 -2.42
C LYS A 582 28.69 26.02 -1.01
N TYR A 583 27.70 25.24 -0.62
CA TYR A 583 27.72 24.55 0.68
C TYR A 583 28.89 23.58 0.82
N ASN A 584 29.20 22.81 -0.22
CA ASN A 584 30.33 21.89 -0.24
C ASN A 584 31.69 22.62 -0.10
N GLU A 585 31.84 23.76 -0.79
CA GLU A 585 33.06 24.60 -0.70
C GLU A 585 33.24 25.17 0.71
N GLU A 586 32.15 25.72 1.30
CA GLU A 586 32.17 26.33 2.63
C GLU A 586 32.50 25.28 3.74
N HIS A 587 32.10 24.01 3.54
CA HIS A 587 32.26 22.96 4.55
C HIS A 587 33.35 21.95 4.21
N GLY A 588 34.04 22.09 3.09
CA GLY A 588 35.11 21.18 2.65
C GLY A 588 34.60 19.76 2.33
N ILE A 589 33.37 19.64 1.84
CA ILE A 589 32.73 18.35 1.55
C ILE A 589 33.08 17.91 0.12
N THR A 590 33.57 16.70 -0.03
CA THR A 590 33.76 16.05 -1.34
C THR A 590 32.57 15.13 -1.64
N PRO A 591 31.86 15.33 -2.76
CA PRO A 591 30.73 14.48 -3.16
C PRO A 591 31.13 12.98 -3.21
N GLN A 592 30.30 12.13 -2.62
CA GLN A 592 30.51 10.68 -2.62
C GLN A 592 29.27 9.95 -3.07
N THR A 593 29.41 9.02 -4.02
CA THR A 593 28.31 8.16 -4.47
C THR A 593 27.79 7.32 -3.32
N ILE A 594 26.47 7.27 -3.17
CA ILE A 594 25.80 6.48 -2.13
C ILE A 594 25.99 4.98 -2.45
N LYS A 595 26.55 4.21 -1.52
CA LYS A 595 26.63 2.74 -1.62
C LYS A 595 25.55 2.14 -0.71
N LYS A 596 24.45 1.67 -1.29
CA LYS A 596 23.43 0.90 -0.56
C LYS A 596 23.64 -0.61 -0.78
N ALA A 597 23.58 -1.39 0.28
CA ALA A 597 23.62 -2.85 0.15
C ALA A 597 22.38 -3.36 -0.61
N VAL A 598 22.58 -4.25 -1.59
CA VAL A 598 21.48 -4.83 -2.39
C VAL A 598 20.51 -5.65 -1.51
N ARG A 599 20.93 -6.03 -0.30
CA ARG A 599 20.15 -6.88 0.62
C ARG A 599 18.90 -6.19 1.22
N ASP A 600 18.89 -4.87 1.36
CA ASP A 600 17.84 -4.17 2.12
C ASP A 600 16.52 -4.04 1.34
N LEU A 601 16.57 -3.99 0.01
CA LEU A 601 15.37 -3.99 -0.85
C LEU A 601 14.71 -5.39 -0.95
N ILE A 602 15.49 -6.45 -0.74
CA ILE A 602 15.05 -7.84 -0.88
C ILE A 602 14.29 -8.35 0.35
N SER A 603 14.56 -7.84 1.56
CA SER A 603 13.90 -8.32 2.78
C SER A 603 12.43 -7.87 2.84
N ILE A 604 12.15 -6.63 2.48
CA ILE A 604 10.79 -6.09 2.43
C ILE A 604 10.05 -6.60 1.18
N SER A 605 10.73 -6.63 0.02
CA SER A 605 10.17 -7.23 -1.20
C SER A 605 10.01 -8.74 -1.10
N LYS A 606 10.82 -9.47 -0.33
CA LYS A 606 10.66 -10.93 -0.12
C LYS A 606 9.50 -11.27 0.78
N VAL A 607 9.15 -10.43 1.74
CA VAL A 607 7.91 -10.61 2.51
C VAL A 607 6.71 -10.38 1.60
N ILE A 608 6.75 -9.35 0.77
CA ILE A 608 5.71 -9.05 -0.24
C ILE A 608 5.74 -10.08 -1.39
N ALA A 609 6.92 -10.52 -1.83
CA ALA A 609 7.17 -11.34 -3.03
C ALA A 609 7.15 -12.85 -2.82
N LYS A 610 7.36 -13.35 -1.59
CA LYS A 610 7.30 -14.78 -1.33
C LYS A 610 5.88 -15.35 -1.46
N GLU A 611 4.89 -14.47 -1.43
CA GLU A 611 3.47 -14.81 -1.48
C GLU A 611 2.84 -14.55 -2.87
N GLU A 612 3.35 -13.58 -3.64
CA GLU A 612 2.96 -13.39 -5.06
C GLU A 612 3.44 -14.54 -5.98
N MET A 613 4.47 -15.30 -5.61
CA MET A 613 4.93 -16.48 -6.35
C MET A 613 3.95 -17.66 -6.38
N GLN A 614 2.78 -17.55 -5.76
CA GLN A 614 1.75 -18.60 -5.80
C GLN A 614 0.65 -18.36 -6.84
N PHE A 615 0.66 -17.25 -7.58
CA PHE A 615 -0.36 -17.00 -8.60
C PHE A 615 0.22 -17.04 -10.01
N GLU A 616 -0.10 -18.13 -10.63
CA GLU A 616 0.20 -18.57 -11.98
C GLU A 616 -0.38 -17.60 -13.02
N LYS A 617 0.40 -17.31 -14.07
CA LYS A 617 -0.16 -16.85 -15.34
C LYS A 617 -1.39 -17.68 -15.66
N ASP A 618 -2.45 -17.05 -16.15
CA ASP A 618 -3.62 -17.76 -16.64
C ASP A 618 -3.17 -18.89 -17.58
N PRO A 619 -3.53 -20.14 -17.33
CA PRO A 619 -3.15 -21.24 -18.19
C PRO A 619 -3.49 -21.04 -19.67
N GLU A 620 -4.47 -20.14 -19.97
CA GLU A 620 -4.82 -19.76 -21.33
C GLU A 620 -3.79 -18.84 -22.02
N SER A 621 -2.95 -18.18 -21.24
CA SER A 621 -1.88 -17.30 -21.76
C SER A 621 -0.48 -17.93 -21.74
N MET A 622 -0.37 -19.19 -21.32
CA MET A 622 0.91 -19.89 -21.17
C MET A 622 1.35 -20.54 -22.49
N ASN A 623 2.64 -20.40 -22.79
CA ASN A 623 3.22 -21.20 -23.88
C ASN A 623 3.45 -22.67 -23.42
N ARG A 624 3.65 -23.57 -24.39
CA ARG A 624 3.83 -25.01 -24.14
C ARG A 624 4.84 -25.34 -23.03
N LYS A 625 6.01 -24.70 -23.04
CA LYS A 625 7.06 -24.96 -22.03
C LYS A 625 6.68 -24.50 -20.62
N GLU A 626 5.92 -23.42 -20.52
CA GLU A 626 5.40 -22.91 -19.26
C GLU A 626 4.31 -23.85 -18.70
N LEU A 627 3.44 -24.37 -19.56
CA LEU A 627 2.40 -25.33 -19.19
C LEU A 627 3.01 -26.67 -18.75
N GLU A 628 4.00 -27.20 -19.45
CA GLU A 628 4.73 -28.43 -19.08
C GLU A 628 5.41 -28.29 -17.71
N LYS A 629 6.00 -27.12 -17.44
CA LYS A 629 6.63 -26.81 -16.15
C LYS A 629 5.61 -26.75 -15.03
N LEU A 630 4.46 -26.11 -15.27
CA LEU A 630 3.37 -26.01 -14.32
C LEU A 630 2.77 -27.38 -14.00
N ILE A 631 2.54 -28.21 -14.99
CA ILE A 631 2.06 -29.59 -14.80
C ILE A 631 3.02 -30.40 -13.91
N ALA A 632 4.33 -30.27 -14.14
CA ALA A 632 5.33 -30.97 -13.33
C ALA A 632 5.34 -30.47 -11.88
N GLU A 633 5.11 -29.19 -11.66
CA GLU A 633 5.05 -28.57 -10.34
C GLU A 633 3.78 -28.99 -9.57
N VAL A 634 2.61 -28.95 -10.22
CA VAL A 634 1.33 -29.42 -9.65
C VAL A 634 1.42 -30.91 -9.33
N GLN A 635 2.04 -31.72 -10.18
CA GLN A 635 2.27 -33.14 -9.93
C GLN A 635 3.13 -33.39 -8.69
N LYS A 636 4.16 -32.59 -8.50
CA LYS A 636 5.04 -32.68 -7.31
C LYS A 636 4.31 -32.28 -6.03
N LYS A 637 3.48 -31.24 -6.09
CA LYS A 637 2.63 -30.79 -4.97
C LYS A 637 1.59 -31.85 -4.62
N MET A 638 0.94 -32.45 -5.63
CA MET A 638 -0.02 -33.56 -5.46
C MET A 638 0.60 -34.78 -4.78
N GLN A 639 1.80 -35.20 -5.22
CA GLN A 639 2.51 -36.34 -4.61
C GLN A 639 2.91 -36.03 -3.16
N LYS A 640 3.29 -34.76 -2.85
CA LYS A 640 3.60 -34.34 -1.49
C LYS A 640 2.35 -34.36 -0.61
N ALA A 641 1.23 -33.81 -1.08
CA ALA A 641 -0.05 -33.82 -0.35
C ALA A 641 -0.53 -35.26 -0.08
N ALA A 642 -0.37 -36.18 -1.04
CA ALA A 642 -0.68 -37.58 -0.85
C ALA A 642 0.25 -38.28 0.17
N ALA A 643 1.55 -37.93 0.17
CA ALA A 643 2.51 -38.45 1.16
C ALA A 643 2.22 -37.93 2.57
N ASP A 644 1.73 -36.70 2.68
CA ASP A 644 1.32 -36.03 3.93
C ASP A 644 -0.10 -36.49 4.38
N LEU A 645 -0.71 -37.46 3.70
CA LEU A 645 -2.06 -38.03 3.94
C LEU A 645 -3.20 -37.01 3.79
N ASN A 646 -2.96 -35.87 3.14
CA ASN A 646 -3.99 -34.88 2.82
C ASN A 646 -4.63 -35.24 1.46
N PHE A 647 -5.56 -36.22 1.50
CA PHE A 647 -6.18 -36.78 0.30
C PHE A 647 -7.13 -35.80 -0.41
N GLU A 648 -7.70 -34.84 0.29
CA GLU A 648 -8.58 -33.81 -0.27
C GLU A 648 -7.77 -32.82 -1.14
N ALA A 649 -6.70 -32.29 -0.61
CA ALA A 649 -5.77 -31.43 -1.37
C ALA A 649 -5.08 -32.20 -2.53
N ALA A 650 -4.79 -33.49 -2.33
CA ALA A 650 -4.24 -34.31 -3.40
C ALA A 650 -5.25 -34.55 -4.54
N ALA A 651 -6.55 -34.68 -4.23
CA ALA A 651 -7.61 -34.81 -5.22
C ALA A 651 -7.81 -33.50 -6.02
N GLU A 652 -7.84 -32.36 -5.38
CA GLU A 652 -7.93 -31.05 -6.04
C GLU A 652 -6.75 -30.80 -6.99
N LEU A 653 -5.53 -31.07 -6.52
CA LEU A 653 -4.33 -30.93 -7.35
C LEU A 653 -4.30 -31.94 -8.52
N ARG A 654 -4.88 -33.14 -8.37
CA ARG A 654 -5.05 -34.09 -9.46
C ARG A 654 -6.01 -33.54 -10.52
N ASP A 655 -7.13 -33.01 -10.10
CA ASP A 655 -8.16 -32.51 -11.01
C ASP A 655 -7.62 -31.27 -11.78
N LYS A 656 -6.90 -30.37 -11.12
CA LYS A 656 -6.18 -29.27 -11.74
C LYS A 656 -5.11 -29.76 -12.74
N MET A 657 -4.38 -30.82 -12.43
CA MET A 657 -3.38 -31.41 -13.33
C MET A 657 -4.04 -32.00 -14.59
N ILE A 658 -5.22 -32.59 -14.47
CA ILE A 658 -5.97 -33.12 -15.61
C ILE A 658 -6.40 -31.99 -16.54
N GLU A 659 -6.92 -30.89 -15.99
CA GLU A 659 -7.32 -29.71 -16.74
C GLU A 659 -6.12 -29.10 -17.51
N LEU A 660 -4.98 -28.91 -16.85
CA LEU A 660 -3.77 -28.40 -17.48
C LEU A 660 -3.24 -29.31 -18.59
N LYS A 661 -3.39 -30.63 -18.46
CA LYS A 661 -2.99 -31.59 -19.50
C LYS A 661 -3.94 -31.55 -20.70
N GLN A 662 -5.24 -31.33 -20.49
CA GLN A 662 -6.17 -31.11 -21.60
C GLN A 662 -5.82 -29.84 -22.40
N LYS A 663 -5.54 -28.74 -21.72
CA LYS A 663 -5.07 -27.49 -22.37
C LYS A 663 -3.75 -27.68 -23.13
N LEU A 664 -2.83 -28.48 -22.61
CA LEU A 664 -1.59 -28.80 -23.32
C LEU A 664 -1.85 -29.61 -24.62
N GLN A 665 -2.85 -30.50 -24.60
CA GLN A 665 -3.26 -31.24 -25.81
C GLN A 665 -3.94 -30.34 -26.85
N GLU A 666 -4.77 -29.39 -26.41
CA GLU A 666 -5.41 -28.41 -27.31
C GLU A 666 -4.37 -27.54 -28.03
N LEU A 667 -3.27 -27.18 -27.35
CA LEU A 667 -2.13 -26.44 -27.95
C LEU A 667 -1.30 -27.31 -28.92
N ASP A 668 -1.40 -28.63 -28.88
CA ASP A 668 -0.71 -29.55 -29.79
C ASP A 668 -1.55 -29.86 -31.07
N GLU A 669 -2.87 -29.51 -31.06
CA GLU A 669 -3.80 -29.71 -32.20
C GLU A 669 -3.98 -28.45 -33.06
N ASP A 670 -3.54 -27.24 -32.58
CA ASP A 670 -3.46 -25.98 -33.33
C ASP A 670 -2.05 -25.73 -33.88
#